data_7bf23af13f3eac2b60d84f8a69150727
#
_entry.id   7bf23af13f3eac2b60d84f8a69150727
#
_cell.length_a   1.000
_cell.length_b   1.000
_cell.length_c   1.000
_cell.angle_alpha   90.00
_cell.angle_beta   90.00
_cell.angle_gamma   90.00
#
_symmetry.space_group_name_H-M   'P 1'
#
loop_
_entity.id
_entity.type
_entity.pdbx_description
1 polymer ?
#
loop_
_entity_poly.entity_id
_entity_poly.type
_entity_poly.pdbx_seq_one_letter_code
_entity_poly.pdbx_strand_id
1 'polypeptide(L)'
;SGAPLINYSTNMGVTTRGRRGLKMMSSAEKLELERLIGNVETPGYRYSEDYYRKYFANNPNLASMIADGQNKLDSLRNINTDWFNELLRNSFYLRHNLSLRGGNERTTYFLSANYSYQGGRIEGNDKQRMGIRLNVDQKLGKIGYAMLGVTGSYSKTNTPNGTSSDPSSLIYELNPYEQKTGKLWSYPGQTYKDLMNQYSAESTDKEFGVNGNITLNLLPGLDVAAVAGIDFVLDESHQFTPSTAYSETHSGVPEVARGIYSKSKNTTTNISANVRATYTRTFNEIHDLTFSANMDYYDTNIDNISTTGYGVGTLNSAAAINQSLTGSRRVKMSAPRDKNRQLGIGGVLGYSLLSTYDLYATYKADASSVLPSDKRWNKAWAIGLGWTPSNYAFLKDNKVISRLNFKGSYGITANLNGVSVSTTTGTFSYSTNTYEDQRVLELISLYNKDLKPEQNKSVDLGMSMDLFNRITLDVNYYNRRTEQALLDVPIPTSVGYSTLKRNIGVLENRGIELGLSAKIIDTYDCRLSIGANLAYNDNKVLDLYYADKIYTDEDALVPDYEVGKSYDMLYGPTSLGINPLTGYPVFLLPDGTEKQATEALTKDDVVALGHLTPPYSGTFNLSFSYKSFDFDMDFYYVHGGIQRFNYSYVRDKDNVNKNAVAGQTDKMWFKQGDENKTYWTPFYTSSTAEDNIALYPNSRTVGKSDYLRLSMVSMRYRLPAATLHKILPFMQYATVGFQASNLFT
;
A
#
# COMPACT_ATOMS: atom_id res chain seq x y z
N SER A 1 44.26 -11.08 -11.27
CA SER A 1 43.92 -10.06 -12.28
C SER A 1 43.44 -10.77 -13.53
N GLY A 2 42.13 -10.78 -13.78
CA GLY A 2 41.51 -11.35 -14.98
C GLY A 2 40.91 -10.24 -15.84
N ALA A 3 40.54 -10.61 -17.11
CA ALA A 3 39.79 -9.71 -17.98
C ALA A 3 38.49 -9.24 -17.27
N PRO A 4 38.03 -8.01 -17.51
CA PRO A 4 36.77 -7.53 -16.97
C PRO A 4 35.61 -8.45 -17.34
N LEU A 5 34.72 -8.77 -16.39
CA LEU A 5 33.54 -9.57 -16.63
C LEU A 5 32.36 -8.64 -16.93
N ILE A 6 31.84 -8.80 -18.14
CA ILE A 6 30.62 -8.10 -18.58
C ILE A 6 29.44 -9.05 -18.37
N ASN A 7 28.38 -8.57 -17.71
CA ASN A 7 27.12 -9.28 -17.60
C ASN A 7 26.01 -8.42 -18.20
N TYR A 8 25.24 -8.98 -19.10
CA TYR A 8 24.06 -8.35 -19.66
C TYR A 8 22.84 -9.22 -19.37
N SER A 9 21.78 -8.61 -18.86
CA SER A 9 20.48 -9.26 -18.69
C SER A 9 19.38 -8.40 -19.28
N THR A 10 18.44 -9.05 -19.93
CA THR A 10 17.21 -8.42 -20.39
C THR A 10 16.01 -9.22 -19.92
N ASN A 11 14.98 -8.50 -19.53
CA ASN A 11 13.69 -9.07 -19.15
C ASN A 11 12.61 -8.28 -19.88
N MET A 12 11.82 -8.95 -20.69
CA MET A 12 10.73 -8.35 -21.44
C MET A 12 9.48 -9.21 -21.29
N GLY A 13 8.34 -8.56 -21.30
CA GLY A 13 7.09 -9.30 -21.16
C GLY A 13 5.86 -8.42 -21.29
N VAL A 14 4.73 -9.07 -21.11
CA VAL A 14 3.41 -8.46 -21.22
C VAL A 14 2.69 -8.57 -19.88
N THR A 15 2.21 -7.44 -19.37
CA THR A 15 1.25 -7.41 -18.27
C THR A 15 -0.14 -7.45 -18.89
N THR A 16 -0.88 -8.50 -18.63
CA THR A 16 -2.25 -8.64 -19.14
C THR A 16 -3.19 -7.63 -18.47
N ARG A 17 -4.33 -7.37 -19.08
CA ARG A 17 -5.40 -6.50 -18.55
C ARG A 17 -5.85 -6.90 -17.15
N GLY A 18 -5.58 -8.13 -16.71
CA GLY A 18 -6.03 -8.69 -15.46
C GLY A 18 -7.41 -9.34 -15.58
N ARG A 19 -7.92 -9.82 -14.44
CA ARG A 19 -9.28 -10.38 -14.36
C ARG A 19 -10.26 -9.30 -13.95
N ARG A 20 -11.52 -9.44 -14.38
CA ARG A 20 -12.60 -8.58 -13.90
C ARG A 20 -12.88 -8.89 -12.45
N GLY A 21 -12.81 -7.87 -11.59
CA GLY A 21 -13.17 -8.01 -10.17
C GLY A 21 -14.69 -8.14 -9.99
N LEU A 22 -15.47 -7.41 -10.80
CA LEU A 22 -16.92 -7.40 -10.76
C LEU A 22 -17.49 -7.65 -12.16
N LYS A 23 -18.54 -8.47 -12.24
CA LYS A 23 -19.33 -8.61 -13.45
C LYS A 23 -20.38 -7.49 -13.48
N MET A 24 -20.36 -6.67 -14.53
CA MET A 24 -21.32 -5.61 -14.75
C MET A 24 -22.50 -6.10 -15.59
N MET A 25 -23.61 -5.35 -15.56
CA MET A 25 -24.81 -5.67 -16.30
C MET A 25 -24.59 -5.69 -17.81
N SER A 26 -25.35 -6.54 -18.51
CA SER A 26 -25.61 -6.44 -19.94
C SER A 26 -26.59 -5.28 -20.24
N SER A 27 -26.69 -4.86 -21.51
CA SER A 27 -27.60 -3.79 -21.90
C SER A 27 -29.06 -4.13 -21.59
N ALA A 28 -29.47 -5.39 -21.78
CA ALA A 28 -30.80 -5.83 -21.44
C ALA A 28 -31.12 -5.71 -19.96
N GLU A 29 -30.18 -6.19 -19.08
CA GLU A 29 -30.34 -6.08 -17.63
C GLU A 29 -30.35 -4.63 -17.17
N LYS A 30 -29.48 -3.79 -17.73
CA LYS A 30 -29.37 -2.39 -17.35
C LYS A 30 -30.61 -1.56 -17.73
N LEU A 31 -31.10 -1.72 -18.94
CA LEU A 31 -32.33 -1.05 -19.40
C LEU A 31 -33.57 -1.48 -18.59
N GLU A 32 -33.63 -2.75 -18.16
CA GLU A 32 -34.70 -3.24 -17.29
C GLU A 32 -34.59 -2.66 -15.87
N LEU A 33 -33.37 -2.55 -15.29
CA LEU A 33 -33.16 -1.88 -14.01
C LEU A 33 -33.62 -0.42 -14.05
N GLU A 34 -33.28 0.31 -15.12
CA GLU A 34 -33.69 1.70 -15.31
C GLU A 34 -35.24 1.83 -15.44
N ARG A 35 -35.86 0.89 -16.13
CA ARG A 35 -37.33 0.84 -16.23
C ARG A 35 -37.99 0.65 -14.88
N LEU A 36 -37.47 -0.30 -14.07
CA LEU A 36 -38.01 -0.61 -12.73
C LEU A 36 -37.80 0.53 -11.74
N ILE A 37 -36.66 1.21 -11.80
CA ILE A 37 -36.35 2.37 -10.93
C ILE A 37 -37.18 3.61 -11.41
N GLY A 38 -37.46 3.75 -12.69
CA GLY A 38 -38.37 4.80 -13.18
C GLY A 38 -37.71 6.18 -13.27
N ASN A 39 -36.39 6.29 -13.45
CA ASN A 39 -35.73 7.58 -13.62
C ASN A 39 -35.85 8.10 -15.05
N VAL A 40 -36.51 9.28 -15.22
CA VAL A 40 -36.79 9.92 -16.50
C VAL A 40 -35.57 10.31 -17.34
N GLU A 41 -34.41 10.42 -16.72
CA GLU A 41 -33.15 10.76 -17.37
C GLU A 41 -32.44 9.55 -17.99
N THR A 42 -32.97 8.34 -17.78
CA THR A 42 -32.38 7.11 -18.29
C THR A 42 -33.18 6.54 -19.47
N PRO A 43 -32.49 5.95 -20.48
CA PRO A 43 -33.19 5.46 -21.69
C PRO A 43 -34.11 4.29 -21.40
N GLY A 44 -33.76 3.40 -20.43
CA GLY A 44 -34.59 2.24 -20.10
C GLY A 44 -35.99 2.60 -19.61
N TYR A 45 -36.14 3.70 -18.87
CA TYR A 45 -37.44 4.22 -18.47
C TYR A 45 -38.03 5.16 -19.52
N ARG A 46 -37.27 6.14 -20.02
CA ARG A 46 -37.73 7.20 -20.95
C ARG A 46 -38.34 6.67 -22.24
N TYR A 47 -37.87 5.51 -22.72
CA TYR A 47 -38.41 4.85 -23.92
C TYR A 47 -39.34 3.67 -23.60
N SER A 48 -39.68 3.45 -22.32
CA SER A 48 -40.56 2.36 -21.90
C SER A 48 -42.03 2.69 -22.14
N GLU A 49 -42.84 1.65 -22.26
CA GLU A 49 -44.29 1.76 -22.30
C GLU A 49 -44.84 2.42 -21.02
N ASP A 50 -44.25 2.11 -19.84
CA ASP A 50 -44.61 2.67 -18.54
C ASP A 50 -44.49 4.20 -18.53
N TYR A 51 -43.42 4.75 -19.12
CA TYR A 51 -43.22 6.19 -19.26
C TYR A 51 -44.29 6.83 -20.17
N TYR A 52 -44.52 6.26 -21.36
CA TYR A 52 -45.49 6.83 -22.31
C TYR A 52 -46.91 6.75 -21.77
N ARG A 53 -47.33 5.66 -21.14
CA ARG A 53 -48.64 5.55 -20.49
C ARG A 53 -48.82 6.53 -19.34
N LYS A 54 -47.79 6.78 -18.56
CA LYS A 54 -47.82 7.69 -17.42
C LYS A 54 -47.92 9.16 -17.84
N TYR A 55 -47.15 9.58 -18.81
CA TYR A 55 -47.00 11.00 -19.16
C TYR A 55 -47.79 11.42 -20.41
N PHE A 56 -48.22 10.48 -21.22
CA PHE A 56 -48.89 10.74 -22.52
C PHE A 56 -50.19 9.94 -22.70
N ALA A 57 -50.85 9.56 -21.60
CA ALA A 57 -52.07 8.71 -21.63
C ALA A 57 -53.17 9.17 -22.60
N ASN A 58 -53.34 10.48 -22.73
CA ASN A 58 -54.38 11.08 -23.58
C ASN A 58 -53.89 11.51 -24.98
N ASN A 59 -52.66 11.15 -25.35
CA ASN A 59 -52.09 11.50 -26.64
C ASN A 59 -52.66 10.58 -27.74
N PRO A 60 -53.26 11.11 -28.84
CA PRO A 60 -53.81 10.26 -29.90
C PRO A 60 -52.78 9.38 -30.60
N ASN A 61 -51.50 9.75 -30.54
CA ASN A 61 -50.37 9.00 -31.12
C ASN A 61 -49.67 8.07 -30.12
N LEU A 62 -50.28 7.78 -28.97
CA LEU A 62 -49.65 6.98 -27.89
C LEU A 62 -49.13 5.63 -28.40
N ALA A 63 -49.87 4.92 -29.19
CA ALA A 63 -49.46 3.62 -29.74
C ALA A 63 -48.22 3.72 -30.63
N SER A 64 -48.10 4.73 -31.46
CA SER A 64 -46.92 4.99 -32.28
C SER A 64 -45.71 5.36 -31.42
N MET A 65 -45.90 6.21 -30.39
CA MET A 65 -44.84 6.60 -29.46
C MET A 65 -44.29 5.40 -28.69
N ILE A 66 -45.15 4.45 -28.26
CA ILE A 66 -44.76 3.21 -27.61
C ILE A 66 -43.95 2.33 -28.58
N ALA A 67 -44.42 2.17 -29.82
CA ALA A 67 -43.69 1.38 -30.84
C ALA A 67 -42.31 1.98 -31.15
N ASP A 68 -42.22 3.29 -31.32
CA ASP A 68 -40.95 3.99 -31.56
C ASP A 68 -40.00 3.87 -30.36
N GLY A 69 -40.53 3.96 -29.13
CA GLY A 69 -39.77 3.74 -27.91
C GLY A 69 -39.23 2.32 -27.83
N GLN A 70 -40.06 1.31 -28.14
CA GLN A 70 -39.64 -0.09 -28.15
C GLN A 70 -38.51 -0.34 -29.17
N ASN A 71 -38.63 0.23 -30.39
CA ASN A 71 -37.58 0.13 -31.41
C ASN A 71 -36.25 0.73 -30.93
N LYS A 72 -36.29 1.86 -30.19
CA LYS A 72 -35.09 2.45 -29.58
C LYS A 72 -34.51 1.55 -28.52
N LEU A 73 -35.32 0.99 -27.63
CA LEU A 73 -34.87 0.04 -26.61
C LEU A 73 -34.25 -1.21 -27.24
N ASP A 74 -34.84 -1.76 -28.28
CA ASP A 74 -34.32 -2.92 -29.00
C ASP A 74 -32.97 -2.63 -29.67
N SER A 75 -32.83 -1.44 -30.23
CA SER A 75 -31.55 -0.98 -30.76
C SER A 75 -30.48 -0.90 -29.68
N LEU A 76 -30.80 -0.35 -28.49
CA LEU A 76 -29.88 -0.26 -27.36
C LEU A 76 -29.55 -1.64 -26.76
N ARG A 77 -30.51 -2.56 -26.68
CA ARG A 77 -30.29 -3.95 -26.20
C ARG A 77 -29.29 -4.72 -27.04
N ASN A 78 -29.19 -4.44 -28.33
CA ASN A 78 -28.28 -5.09 -29.25
C ASN A 78 -26.84 -4.59 -29.12
N ILE A 79 -26.58 -3.48 -28.41
CA ILE A 79 -25.25 -2.97 -28.11
C ILE A 79 -24.82 -3.55 -26.75
N ASN A 80 -23.64 -4.14 -26.67
CA ASN A 80 -23.07 -4.61 -25.41
C ASN A 80 -21.57 -4.29 -25.40
N THR A 81 -21.25 -3.03 -25.14
CA THR A 81 -19.88 -2.55 -25.09
C THR A 81 -19.17 -3.09 -23.84
N ASP A 82 -18.08 -3.79 -24.05
CA ASP A 82 -17.24 -4.31 -23.00
C ASP A 82 -16.20 -3.27 -22.56
N TRP A 83 -16.59 -2.35 -21.68
CA TRP A 83 -15.75 -1.26 -21.23
C TRP A 83 -14.45 -1.71 -20.55
N PHE A 84 -14.41 -2.90 -19.94
CA PHE A 84 -13.17 -3.47 -19.42
C PHE A 84 -12.15 -3.71 -20.54
N ASN A 85 -12.59 -4.28 -21.65
CA ASN A 85 -11.75 -4.54 -22.82
C ASN A 85 -11.45 -3.28 -23.64
N GLU A 86 -12.36 -2.29 -23.61
CA GLU A 86 -12.22 -1.03 -24.33
C GLU A 86 -11.27 -0.04 -23.66
N LEU A 87 -11.23 -0.02 -22.33
CA LEU A 87 -10.43 0.90 -21.51
C LEU A 87 -9.08 0.33 -21.09
N LEU A 88 -8.98 -0.99 -20.94
CA LEU A 88 -7.75 -1.64 -20.54
C LEU A 88 -7.10 -2.38 -21.70
N ARG A 89 -5.79 -2.24 -21.79
CA ARG A 89 -4.95 -2.95 -22.76
C ARG A 89 -3.94 -3.86 -22.06
N ASN A 90 -3.41 -4.82 -22.79
CA ASN A 90 -2.18 -5.48 -22.41
C ASN A 90 -1.05 -4.47 -22.55
N SER A 91 -0.17 -4.40 -21.57
CA SER A 91 0.95 -3.46 -21.55
C SER A 91 2.27 -4.21 -21.64
N PHE A 92 3.23 -3.60 -22.31
CA PHE A 92 4.57 -4.14 -22.47
C PHE A 92 5.50 -3.59 -21.39
N TYR A 93 6.42 -4.41 -20.91
CA TYR A 93 7.54 -3.96 -20.09
C TYR A 93 8.87 -4.50 -20.63
N LEU A 94 9.91 -3.72 -20.39
CA LEU A 94 11.26 -4.02 -20.81
C LEU A 94 12.24 -3.58 -19.73
N ARG A 95 13.22 -4.43 -19.41
CA ARG A 95 14.34 -4.08 -18.52
C ARG A 95 15.64 -4.55 -19.14
N HIS A 96 16.62 -3.68 -19.17
CA HIS A 96 18.00 -3.97 -19.56
C HIS A 96 18.91 -3.65 -18.38
N ASN A 97 19.80 -4.56 -18.06
CA ASN A 97 20.87 -4.33 -17.09
C ASN A 97 22.18 -4.73 -17.73
N LEU A 98 23.13 -3.82 -17.76
CA LEU A 98 24.50 -4.03 -18.16
C LEU A 98 25.39 -3.81 -16.96
N SER A 99 26.26 -4.74 -16.64
CA SER A 99 27.24 -4.56 -15.57
C SER A 99 28.63 -5.00 -16.00
N LEU A 100 29.62 -4.30 -15.51
CA LEU A 100 31.03 -4.53 -15.69
C LEU A 100 31.70 -4.64 -14.32
N ARG A 101 32.41 -5.72 -14.07
CA ARG A 101 33.23 -5.88 -12.87
C ARG A 101 34.62 -6.29 -13.25
N GLY A 102 35.59 -5.75 -12.56
CA GLY A 102 36.99 -6.08 -12.78
C GLY A 102 37.88 -5.53 -11.69
N GLY A 103 39.17 -5.66 -11.86
CA GLY A 103 40.14 -5.14 -10.94
C GLY A 103 41.35 -6.06 -10.77
N ASN A 104 42.11 -5.78 -9.73
CA ASN A 104 43.30 -6.54 -9.31
C ASN A 104 43.19 -6.84 -7.80
N GLU A 105 44.25 -7.36 -7.21
CA GLU A 105 44.31 -7.71 -5.78
C GLU A 105 44.11 -6.52 -4.83
N ARG A 106 44.31 -5.30 -5.31
CA ARG A 106 44.26 -4.08 -4.50
C ARG A 106 42.97 -3.25 -4.80
N THR A 107 42.58 -3.18 -6.04
CA THR A 107 41.47 -2.35 -6.47
C THR A 107 40.46 -3.19 -7.25
N THR A 108 39.20 -3.20 -6.83
CA THR A 108 38.10 -3.80 -7.59
C THR A 108 37.05 -2.71 -7.91
N TYR A 109 36.42 -2.87 -9.05
CA TYR A 109 35.35 -1.95 -9.44
C TYR A 109 34.15 -2.71 -9.99
N PHE A 110 33.00 -2.11 -9.77
CA PHE A 110 31.73 -2.53 -10.33
C PHE A 110 31.03 -1.31 -10.93
N LEU A 111 30.71 -1.38 -12.21
CA LEU A 111 29.91 -0.38 -12.91
C LEU A 111 28.64 -1.05 -13.43
N SER A 112 27.49 -0.45 -13.24
CA SER A 112 26.26 -0.92 -13.86
C SER A 112 25.42 0.22 -14.41
N ALA A 113 24.73 -0.08 -15.52
CA ALA A 113 23.72 0.77 -16.12
C ALA A 113 22.43 -0.04 -16.30
N ASN A 114 21.31 0.55 -15.96
CA ASN A 114 20.01 -0.06 -16.15
C ASN A 114 19.06 0.88 -16.86
N TYR A 115 18.18 0.30 -17.66
CA TYR A 115 17.07 0.97 -18.29
C TYR A 115 15.83 0.10 -18.11
N SER A 116 14.71 0.71 -17.74
CA SER A 116 13.43 0.03 -17.72
C SER A 116 12.33 0.91 -18.30
N TYR A 117 11.46 0.28 -19.05
CA TYR A 117 10.19 0.82 -19.53
C TYR A 117 9.06 -0.08 -19.05
N GLN A 118 8.01 0.53 -18.53
CA GLN A 118 6.79 -0.16 -18.12
C GLN A 118 5.59 0.63 -18.62
N GLY A 119 4.89 0.10 -19.60
CA GLY A 119 3.60 0.62 -20.03
C GLY A 119 2.53 0.33 -19.00
N GLY A 120 1.58 1.24 -18.83
CA GLY A 120 0.38 1.04 -18.03
C GLY A 120 -0.73 0.32 -18.80
N ARG A 121 -1.67 -0.28 -18.08
CA ARG A 121 -2.85 -0.92 -18.69
C ARG A 121 -3.84 0.09 -19.28
N ILE A 122 -3.80 1.34 -18.82
CA ILE A 122 -4.55 2.47 -19.41
C ILE A 122 -3.66 3.14 -20.44
N GLU A 123 -4.23 3.56 -21.56
CA GLU A 123 -3.49 4.22 -22.63
C GLU A 123 -2.86 5.54 -22.15
N GLY A 124 -1.59 5.79 -22.57
CA GLY A 124 -0.84 6.97 -22.17
C GLY A 124 -0.22 6.90 -20.77
N ASN A 125 -0.49 5.87 -19.97
CA ASN A 125 0.19 5.65 -18.70
C ASN A 125 1.47 4.83 -18.96
N ASP A 126 2.63 5.36 -18.57
CA ASP A 126 3.92 4.69 -18.67
C ASP A 126 4.93 5.22 -17.65
N LYS A 127 5.92 4.37 -17.36
CA LYS A 127 7.06 4.73 -16.53
C LYS A 127 8.37 4.32 -17.22
N GLN A 128 9.30 5.24 -17.26
CA GLN A 128 10.66 5.01 -17.74
C GLN A 128 11.64 5.29 -16.60
N ARG A 129 12.66 4.45 -16.47
CA ARG A 129 13.72 4.67 -15.49
C ARG A 129 15.08 4.32 -16.10
N MET A 130 16.05 5.19 -15.85
CA MET A 130 17.46 4.98 -16.15
C MET A 130 18.24 5.08 -14.84
N GLY A 131 19.27 4.27 -14.69
CA GLY A 131 20.13 4.34 -13.52
C GLY A 131 21.55 3.91 -13.83
N ILE A 132 22.50 4.50 -13.12
CA ILE A 132 23.91 4.14 -13.13
C ILE A 132 24.39 3.92 -11.71
N ARG A 133 25.33 3.00 -11.53
CA ARG A 133 25.98 2.75 -10.27
C ARG A 133 27.45 2.43 -10.49
N LEU A 134 28.32 3.09 -9.75
CA LEU A 134 29.75 2.81 -9.69
C LEU A 134 30.12 2.49 -8.24
N ASN A 135 30.79 1.36 -8.03
CA ASN A 135 31.46 1.06 -6.77
C ASN A 135 32.93 0.82 -7.06
N VAL A 136 33.78 1.34 -6.21
CA VAL A 136 35.23 1.12 -6.24
C VAL A 136 35.64 0.73 -4.84
N ASP A 137 36.30 -0.45 -4.73
CA ASP A 137 36.87 -0.96 -3.49
C ASP A 137 38.38 -0.91 -3.61
N GLN A 138 39.03 -0.37 -2.60
CA GLN A 138 40.49 -0.21 -2.52
C GLN A 138 41.01 -0.82 -1.25
N LYS A 139 41.91 -1.81 -1.38
CA LYS A 139 42.70 -2.29 -0.21
C LYS A 139 43.76 -1.27 0.15
N LEU A 140 43.84 -0.94 1.44
CA LEU A 140 44.84 -0.01 2.03
C LEU A 140 45.99 -0.80 2.63
N GLY A 141 46.56 -1.71 1.87
CA GLY A 141 47.64 -2.61 2.33
C GLY A 141 47.13 -3.61 3.40
N LYS A 142 47.83 -3.69 4.53
CA LYS A 142 47.45 -4.53 5.67
C LYS A 142 46.53 -3.81 6.67
N ILE A 143 46.40 -2.50 6.54
CA ILE A 143 45.70 -1.66 7.51
C ILE A 143 44.19 -1.53 7.29
N GLY A 144 43.68 -2.02 6.15
CA GLY A 144 42.24 -1.98 5.90
C GLY A 144 41.84 -1.90 4.46
N TYR A 145 40.61 -1.42 4.23
CA TYR A 145 40.04 -1.17 2.90
C TYR A 145 39.15 0.06 2.92
N ALA A 146 38.97 0.67 1.75
CA ALA A 146 38.04 1.76 1.51
C ALA A 146 37.12 1.43 0.32
N MET A 147 35.88 1.86 0.36
CA MET A 147 34.91 1.73 -0.72
C MET A 147 34.31 3.12 -1.02
N LEU A 148 34.15 3.43 -2.30
CA LEU A 148 33.37 4.57 -2.78
C LEU A 148 32.24 4.06 -3.66
N GLY A 149 31.02 4.45 -3.34
CA GLY A 149 29.84 4.18 -4.15
C GLY A 149 29.25 5.49 -4.68
N VAL A 150 28.91 5.50 -5.97
CA VAL A 150 28.18 6.59 -6.62
C VAL A 150 26.97 6.01 -7.33
N THR A 151 25.80 6.59 -7.10
CA THR A 151 24.55 6.20 -7.74
C THR A 151 23.89 7.41 -8.37
N GLY A 152 23.27 7.21 -9.54
CA GLY A 152 22.41 8.22 -10.15
C GLY A 152 21.22 7.55 -10.81
N SER A 153 20.04 8.13 -10.67
CA SER A 153 18.85 7.65 -11.36
C SER A 153 17.98 8.79 -11.87
N TYR A 154 17.28 8.52 -12.95
CA TYR A 154 16.23 9.37 -13.51
C TYR A 154 15.02 8.51 -13.80
N SER A 155 13.86 8.95 -13.36
CA SER A 155 12.58 8.29 -13.61
C SER A 155 11.57 9.32 -14.12
N LYS A 156 10.81 8.93 -15.14
CA LYS A 156 9.69 9.72 -15.66
C LYS A 156 8.45 8.86 -15.69
N THR A 157 7.36 9.36 -15.10
CA THR A 157 6.04 8.72 -15.07
C THR A 157 5.04 9.65 -15.74
N ASN A 158 4.33 9.15 -16.73
CA ASN A 158 3.19 9.81 -17.35
C ASN A 158 1.91 9.16 -16.84
N THR A 159 0.94 9.96 -16.41
CA THR A 159 -0.39 9.50 -15.99
C THR A 159 -1.43 10.38 -16.67
N PRO A 160 -1.80 10.09 -17.92
CA PRO A 160 -2.92 10.76 -18.57
C PRO A 160 -4.20 10.27 -17.90
N ASN A 161 -5.18 11.15 -17.82
CA ASN A 161 -6.50 10.87 -17.27
C ASN A 161 -6.46 10.51 -15.78
N GLY A 162 -6.58 11.48 -14.98
CA GLY A 162 -6.85 11.31 -13.56
C GLY A 162 -7.58 12.53 -13.11
N THR A 163 -8.68 12.38 -12.54
CA THR A 163 -9.40 13.24 -11.60
C THR A 163 -10.75 12.62 -11.34
N SER A 164 -11.81 13.35 -11.14
CA SER A 164 -13.13 12.85 -10.74
C SER A 164 -13.70 11.66 -11.55
N SER A 165 -13.00 11.25 -12.61
CA SER A 165 -13.30 10.06 -13.42
C SER A 165 -12.01 9.28 -13.66
N ASP A 166 -11.52 8.61 -12.63
CA ASP A 166 -10.44 7.63 -12.81
C ASP A 166 -10.88 6.63 -13.89
N PRO A 167 -10.09 6.43 -14.96
CA PRO A 167 -10.40 5.42 -15.97
C PRO A 167 -10.68 4.03 -15.40
N SER A 168 -10.14 3.71 -14.23
CA SER A 168 -10.47 2.47 -13.54
C SER A 168 -11.91 2.44 -13.00
N SER A 169 -12.51 3.58 -12.67
CA SER A 169 -13.91 3.68 -12.28
C SER A 169 -14.86 3.70 -13.50
N LEU A 170 -14.44 4.33 -14.60
CA LEU A 170 -15.23 4.37 -15.84
C LEU A 170 -15.57 2.98 -16.38
N ILE A 171 -14.70 1.99 -16.17
CA ILE A 171 -14.96 0.58 -16.51
C ILE A 171 -16.27 0.07 -15.91
N TYR A 172 -16.62 0.56 -14.71
CA TYR A 172 -17.79 0.14 -13.94
C TYR A 172 -18.94 1.14 -13.99
N GLU A 173 -18.73 2.33 -14.56
CA GLU A 173 -19.71 3.40 -14.58
C GLU A 173 -20.36 3.58 -15.96
N LEU A 174 -19.62 3.35 -17.06
CA LEU A 174 -20.16 3.47 -18.40
C LEU A 174 -21.15 2.34 -18.69
N ASN A 175 -22.30 2.71 -19.26
CA ASN A 175 -23.36 1.74 -19.54
C ASN A 175 -23.01 0.85 -20.74
N PRO A 176 -23.42 -0.43 -20.74
CA PRO A 176 -23.09 -1.36 -21.81
C PRO A 176 -23.73 -1.03 -23.16
N TYR A 177 -24.85 -0.28 -23.17
CA TYR A 177 -25.50 0.21 -24.39
C TYR A 177 -24.85 1.49 -24.95
N GLU A 178 -23.82 2.04 -24.30
CA GLU A 178 -23.05 3.19 -24.77
C GLU A 178 -21.88 2.76 -25.66
N GLN A 179 -21.43 3.66 -26.51
CA GLN A 179 -20.33 3.44 -27.45
C GLN A 179 -19.29 4.57 -27.34
N LYS A 180 -18.08 4.34 -27.85
CA LYS A 180 -17.03 5.38 -27.95
C LYS A 180 -17.42 6.58 -28.80
N THR A 181 -18.40 6.38 -29.68
CA THR A 181 -18.96 7.43 -30.53
C THR A 181 -20.31 7.89 -29.98
N GLY A 182 -20.55 9.18 -30.01
CA GLY A 182 -21.81 9.74 -29.51
C GLY A 182 -21.76 10.24 -28.08
N LYS A 183 -22.88 10.76 -27.61
CA LYS A 183 -23.03 11.27 -26.24
C LYS A 183 -23.36 10.13 -25.30
N LEU A 184 -22.85 10.24 -24.07
CA LEU A 184 -23.04 9.27 -23.02
C LEU A 184 -24.25 9.61 -22.15
N TRP A 185 -25.02 8.61 -21.76
CA TRP A 185 -26.11 8.71 -20.78
C TRP A 185 -25.57 8.72 -19.35
N SER A 186 -24.47 7.94 -19.10
CA SER A 186 -23.79 7.91 -17.81
C SER A 186 -23.14 9.24 -17.44
N TYR A 187 -22.76 10.03 -18.45
CA TYR A 187 -22.16 11.36 -18.32
C TYR A 187 -22.84 12.33 -19.30
N PRO A 188 -24.00 12.91 -18.91
CA PRO A 188 -24.82 13.71 -19.82
C PRO A 188 -24.05 14.86 -20.48
N GLY A 189 -24.18 14.96 -21.79
CA GLY A 189 -23.54 15.99 -22.60
C GLY A 189 -22.10 15.71 -23.03
N GLN A 190 -21.45 14.69 -22.47
CA GLN A 190 -20.06 14.31 -22.79
C GLN A 190 -20.01 13.17 -23.80
N THR A 191 -18.90 13.07 -24.53
CA THR A 191 -18.51 11.90 -25.31
C THR A 191 -17.44 11.12 -24.56
N TYR A 192 -17.21 9.86 -24.95
CA TYR A 192 -16.09 9.08 -24.42
C TYR A 192 -14.75 9.80 -24.57
N LYS A 193 -14.53 10.47 -25.71
CA LYS A 193 -13.30 11.23 -25.98
C LYS A 193 -13.11 12.40 -24.99
N ASP A 194 -14.21 13.08 -24.64
CA ASP A 194 -14.16 14.19 -23.68
C ASP A 194 -13.77 13.68 -22.29
N LEU A 195 -14.24 12.50 -21.88
CA LEU A 195 -13.86 11.87 -20.62
C LEU A 195 -12.39 11.44 -20.61
N MET A 196 -11.86 10.94 -21.70
CA MET A 196 -10.50 10.37 -21.77
C MET A 196 -9.40 11.41 -21.90
N ASN A 197 -9.68 12.65 -22.33
CA ASN A 197 -8.67 13.68 -22.56
C ASN A 197 -8.69 14.79 -21.49
N GLN A 198 -9.17 14.50 -20.29
CA GLN A 198 -9.48 15.55 -19.31
C GLN A 198 -8.33 15.95 -18.40
N TYR A 199 -7.21 15.21 -18.41
CA TYR A 199 -6.17 15.38 -17.41
C TYR A 199 -4.84 14.86 -17.92
N SER A 200 -3.76 15.56 -17.61
CA SER A 200 -2.42 15.03 -17.78
C SER A 200 -1.59 15.29 -16.53
N ALA A 201 -0.87 14.27 -16.09
CA ALA A 201 0.11 14.37 -15.03
C ALA A 201 1.42 13.76 -15.48
N GLU A 202 2.48 14.48 -15.19
CA GLU A 202 3.86 14.03 -15.40
C GLU A 202 4.61 14.17 -14.08
N SER A 203 5.35 13.14 -13.70
CA SER A 203 6.28 13.18 -12.57
C SER A 203 7.66 12.76 -13.03
N THR A 204 8.68 13.49 -12.57
CA THR A 204 10.08 13.14 -12.78
C THR A 204 10.81 13.07 -11.45
N ASP A 205 11.52 11.97 -11.23
CA ASP A 205 12.34 11.75 -10.04
C ASP A 205 13.82 11.70 -10.47
N LYS A 206 14.66 12.47 -9.84
CA LYS A 206 16.12 12.53 -10.07
C LYS A 206 16.80 12.25 -8.75
N GLU A 207 17.60 11.21 -8.71
CA GLU A 207 18.32 10.79 -7.52
C GLU A 207 19.82 10.82 -7.81
N PHE A 208 20.58 11.32 -6.87
CA PHE A 208 22.04 11.27 -6.88
C PHE A 208 22.54 10.95 -5.48
N GLY A 209 23.37 9.91 -5.35
CA GLY A 209 23.91 9.48 -4.07
C GLY A 209 25.41 9.21 -4.17
N VAL A 210 26.13 9.59 -3.11
CA VAL A 210 27.54 9.27 -2.91
C VAL A 210 27.68 8.69 -1.52
N ASN A 211 28.30 7.53 -1.40
CA ASN A 211 28.63 6.94 -0.11
C ASN A 211 30.08 6.45 -0.09
N GLY A 212 30.74 6.68 1.02
CA GLY A 212 32.07 6.18 1.32
C GLY A 212 32.08 5.29 2.55
N ASN A 213 32.88 4.23 2.52
CA ASN A 213 33.14 3.37 3.65
C ASN A 213 34.67 3.21 3.76
N ILE A 214 35.20 3.34 4.98
CA ILE A 214 36.56 2.99 5.31
C ILE A 214 36.55 2.05 6.49
N THR A 215 37.25 0.93 6.40
CA THR A 215 37.48 0.00 7.52
C THR A 215 38.98 -0.16 7.76
N LEU A 216 39.39 0.08 8.99
CA LEU A 216 40.77 0.02 9.42
C LEU A 216 40.95 -1.08 10.46
N ASN A 217 41.89 -1.97 10.24
CA ASN A 217 42.33 -3.00 11.19
C ASN A 217 43.45 -2.41 12.04
N LEU A 218 43.10 -1.78 13.17
CA LEU A 218 44.06 -1.01 13.96
C LEU A 218 44.95 -1.87 14.80
N LEU A 219 44.39 -2.93 15.38
CA LEU A 219 45.12 -3.92 16.21
C LEU A 219 44.55 -5.30 15.90
N PRO A 220 45.27 -6.40 16.27
CA PRO A 220 44.69 -7.73 16.14
C PRO A 220 43.36 -7.84 16.90
N GLY A 221 42.29 -8.09 16.13
CA GLY A 221 40.92 -8.18 16.62
C GLY A 221 40.20 -6.86 16.76
N LEU A 222 40.78 -5.69 16.49
CA LEU A 222 40.14 -4.39 16.56
C LEU A 222 40.00 -3.77 15.17
N ASP A 223 38.76 -3.70 14.71
CA ASP A 223 38.35 -3.06 13.45
C ASP A 223 37.58 -1.79 13.74
N VAL A 224 37.92 -0.70 13.05
CA VAL A 224 37.17 0.56 13.08
C VAL A 224 36.66 0.84 11.67
N ALA A 225 35.34 0.92 11.55
CA ALA A 225 34.64 1.24 10.30
C ALA A 225 33.94 2.60 10.39
N ALA A 226 34.09 3.43 9.36
CA ALA A 226 33.35 4.67 9.20
C ALA A 226 32.65 4.66 7.84
N VAL A 227 31.36 4.91 7.85
CA VAL A 227 30.52 5.04 6.66
C VAL A 227 29.94 6.44 6.65
N ALA A 228 29.98 7.14 5.51
CA ALA A 228 29.30 8.40 5.32
C ALA A 228 28.64 8.44 3.95
N GLY A 229 27.47 9.03 3.87
CA GLY A 229 26.73 9.16 2.62
C GLY A 229 25.92 10.45 2.55
N ILE A 230 25.72 10.89 1.33
CA ILE A 230 24.78 11.96 0.99
C ILE A 230 23.91 11.49 -0.19
N ASP A 231 22.59 11.61 -0.02
CA ASP A 231 21.62 11.34 -1.06
C ASP A 231 20.80 12.60 -1.32
N PHE A 232 20.69 12.95 -2.58
CA PHE A 232 19.90 14.05 -3.07
C PHE A 232 18.80 13.52 -3.97
N VAL A 233 17.55 13.82 -3.63
CA VAL A 233 16.36 13.43 -4.41
C VAL A 233 15.59 14.68 -4.79
N LEU A 234 15.30 14.81 -6.08
CA LEU A 234 14.50 15.88 -6.65
C LEU A 234 13.28 15.29 -7.37
N ASP A 235 12.11 15.44 -6.77
CA ASP A 235 10.83 15.04 -7.33
C ASP A 235 10.12 16.28 -7.89
N GLU A 236 9.81 16.28 -9.17
CA GLU A 236 9.03 17.31 -9.82
C GLU A 236 7.74 16.70 -10.36
N SER A 237 6.59 17.26 -10.04
CA SER A 237 5.31 16.87 -10.60
C SER A 237 4.60 18.04 -11.25
N HIS A 238 3.90 17.73 -12.32
CA HIS A 238 3.11 18.68 -13.08
C HIS A 238 1.76 18.05 -13.41
N GLN A 239 0.68 18.80 -13.17
CA GLN A 239 -0.69 18.35 -13.42
C GLN A 239 -1.47 19.44 -14.12
N PHE A 240 -2.27 19.04 -15.10
CA PHE A 240 -3.10 19.95 -15.88
C PHE A 240 -4.48 19.35 -16.14
N THR A 241 -5.52 20.14 -15.86
CA THR A 241 -6.92 19.87 -16.19
C THR A 241 -7.44 21.00 -17.06
N PRO A 242 -7.84 20.77 -18.31
CA PRO A 242 -8.35 21.84 -19.17
C PRO A 242 -9.73 22.33 -18.72
N SER A 243 -10.10 23.55 -19.08
CA SER A 243 -11.41 24.14 -18.76
C SER A 243 -12.60 23.35 -19.36
N THR A 244 -12.34 22.58 -20.40
CA THR A 244 -13.32 21.73 -21.09
C THR A 244 -13.55 20.38 -20.38
N ALA A 245 -12.77 20.06 -19.34
CA ALA A 245 -12.94 18.84 -18.60
C ALA A 245 -14.33 18.75 -17.96
N TYR A 246 -14.88 17.53 -17.87
CA TYR A 246 -16.20 17.30 -17.27
C TYR A 246 -16.28 17.85 -15.84
N SER A 247 -15.24 17.61 -15.04
CA SER A 247 -15.12 18.13 -13.67
C SER A 247 -15.17 19.66 -13.60
N GLU A 248 -14.65 20.36 -14.60
CA GLU A 248 -14.66 21.80 -14.65
C GLU A 248 -15.96 22.38 -15.21
N THR A 249 -16.54 21.72 -16.20
CA THR A 249 -17.80 22.16 -16.83
C THR A 249 -19.04 21.93 -15.98
N HIS A 250 -19.01 20.93 -15.07
CA HIS A 250 -20.14 20.54 -14.20
C HIS A 250 -19.94 20.92 -12.72
N SER A 251 -18.86 21.66 -12.40
CA SER A 251 -18.55 22.09 -11.03
C SER A 251 -19.31 23.35 -10.56
N GLY A 252 -20.14 23.95 -11.42
CA GLY A 252 -20.76 25.24 -11.14
C GLY A 252 -19.80 26.45 -11.19
N VAL A 253 -18.53 26.23 -11.53
CA VAL A 253 -17.51 27.26 -11.61
C VAL A 253 -17.67 28.09 -12.90
N PRO A 254 -17.60 29.45 -12.82
CA PRO A 254 -17.63 30.31 -14.01
C PRO A 254 -16.52 29.96 -15.00
N GLU A 255 -16.79 30.10 -16.29
CA GLU A 255 -15.87 29.73 -17.37
C GLU A 255 -14.48 30.34 -17.22
N VAL A 256 -14.39 31.61 -16.83
CA VAL A 256 -13.12 32.35 -16.62
C VAL A 256 -12.25 31.78 -15.50
N ALA A 257 -12.84 30.95 -14.63
CA ALA A 257 -12.16 30.31 -13.50
C ALA A 257 -11.89 28.82 -13.75
N ARG A 258 -12.31 28.27 -14.90
CA ARG A 258 -12.14 26.85 -15.24
C ARG A 258 -10.73 26.56 -15.74
N GLY A 259 -10.33 25.32 -15.52
CA GLY A 259 -8.98 24.81 -15.82
C GLY A 259 -8.03 24.96 -14.64
N ILE A 260 -7.27 23.91 -14.38
CA ILE A 260 -6.37 23.79 -13.24
C ILE A 260 -4.97 23.49 -13.75
N TYR A 261 -3.99 24.20 -13.23
CA TYR A 261 -2.57 23.95 -13.42
C TYR A 261 -1.91 23.81 -12.06
N SER A 262 -1.26 22.68 -11.81
CA SER A 262 -0.50 22.46 -10.58
C SER A 262 0.92 22.03 -10.88
N LYS A 263 1.88 22.62 -10.16
CA LYS A 263 3.28 22.22 -10.20
C LYS A 263 3.82 22.07 -8.79
N SER A 264 4.52 20.98 -8.53
CA SER A 264 5.19 20.71 -7.25
C SER A 264 6.65 20.34 -7.51
N LYS A 265 7.52 20.81 -6.61
CA LYS A 265 8.93 20.46 -6.57
C LYS A 265 9.29 20.12 -5.14
N ASN A 266 9.69 18.87 -4.90
CA ASN A 266 10.16 18.40 -3.61
C ASN A 266 11.66 18.08 -3.71
N THR A 267 12.44 18.64 -2.82
CA THR A 267 13.88 18.41 -2.72
C THR A 267 14.18 17.78 -1.38
N THR A 268 14.68 16.55 -1.38
CA THR A 268 15.10 15.84 -0.17
C THR A 268 16.60 15.66 -0.17
N THR A 269 17.26 16.08 0.90
CA THR A 269 18.68 15.83 1.12
C THR A 269 18.84 15.00 2.38
N ASN A 270 19.44 13.83 2.24
CA ASN A 270 19.75 12.94 3.36
C ASN A 270 21.27 12.86 3.55
N ILE A 271 21.74 13.13 4.76
CA ILE A 271 23.11 12.93 5.15
C ILE A 271 23.12 11.84 6.22
N SER A 272 23.95 10.82 6.04
CA SER A 272 24.13 9.74 7.00
C SER A 272 25.60 9.58 7.32
N ALA A 273 25.91 9.32 8.59
CA ALA A 273 27.25 8.95 9.01
C ALA A 273 27.14 7.88 10.12
N ASN A 274 27.99 6.87 10.05
CA ASN A 274 28.10 5.84 11.08
C ASN A 274 29.57 5.58 11.33
N VAL A 275 29.97 5.50 12.62
CA VAL A 275 31.29 5.07 13.05
C VAL A 275 31.10 3.90 14.01
N ARG A 276 31.81 2.80 13.75
CA ARG A 276 31.74 1.59 14.57
C ARG A 276 33.15 1.06 14.85
N ALA A 277 33.43 0.81 16.11
CA ALA A 277 34.63 0.08 16.55
C ALA A 277 34.19 -1.31 17.03
N THR A 278 34.77 -2.35 16.47
CA THR A 278 34.47 -3.75 16.82
C THR A 278 35.76 -4.44 17.28
N TYR A 279 35.72 -5.01 18.49
CA TYR A 279 36.77 -5.85 19.01
C TYR A 279 36.29 -7.29 19.10
N THR A 280 36.99 -8.20 18.44
CA THR A 280 36.73 -9.64 18.46
C THR A 280 37.94 -10.41 18.90
N ARG A 281 37.76 -11.32 19.85
CA ARG A 281 38.85 -12.16 20.35
C ARG A 281 38.34 -13.49 20.85
N THR A 282 39.05 -14.55 20.48
CA THR A 282 38.88 -15.90 21.04
C THR A 282 39.94 -16.16 22.11
N PHE A 283 39.54 -16.61 23.31
CA PHE A 283 40.40 -16.96 24.43
C PHE A 283 40.31 -18.47 24.67
N ASN A 284 41.42 -19.11 24.85
CA ASN A 284 41.52 -20.55 25.17
C ASN A 284 40.74 -21.46 24.21
N GLU A 285 40.50 -20.99 22.95
CA GLU A 285 39.76 -21.71 21.91
C GLU A 285 38.27 -22.01 22.23
N ILE A 286 37.77 -21.56 23.38
CA ILE A 286 36.40 -21.86 23.86
C ILE A 286 35.57 -20.62 24.22
N HIS A 287 36.20 -19.46 24.35
CA HIS A 287 35.53 -18.21 24.70
C HIS A 287 35.63 -17.22 23.51
N ASP A 288 34.57 -16.99 22.83
CA ASP A 288 34.50 -15.99 21.76
C ASP A 288 33.83 -14.72 22.28
N LEU A 289 34.57 -13.62 22.28
CA LEU A 289 34.08 -12.30 22.69
C LEU A 289 34.04 -11.36 21.50
N THR A 290 32.91 -10.71 21.30
CA THR A 290 32.76 -9.61 20.37
C THR A 290 32.14 -8.41 21.09
N PHE A 291 32.80 -7.28 21.04
CA PHE A 291 32.29 -6.02 21.56
C PHE A 291 32.31 -4.97 20.44
N SER A 292 31.19 -4.32 20.21
CA SER A 292 31.10 -3.22 19.26
C SER A 292 30.53 -1.97 19.92
N ALA A 293 31.16 -0.81 19.65
CA ALA A 293 30.61 0.51 19.96
C ALA A 293 30.32 1.22 18.66
N ASN A 294 29.17 1.90 18.57
CA ASN A 294 28.74 2.61 17.37
C ASN A 294 28.15 3.98 17.69
N MET A 295 28.31 4.89 16.73
CA MET A 295 27.70 6.21 16.72
C MET A 295 27.06 6.42 15.33
N ASP A 296 25.77 6.78 15.30
CA ASP A 296 25.00 7.02 14.10
C ASP A 296 24.53 8.47 14.06
N TYR A 297 24.62 9.11 12.89
CA TYR A 297 24.09 10.44 12.64
C TYR A 297 23.27 10.45 11.36
N TYR A 298 22.07 11.04 11.41
CA TYR A 298 21.20 11.25 10.25
C TYR A 298 20.69 12.70 10.25
N ASP A 299 20.72 13.35 9.09
CA ASP A 299 20.13 14.68 8.85
C ASP A 299 19.29 14.58 7.56
N THR A 300 17.98 14.68 7.69
CA THR A 300 17.03 14.72 6.57
C THR A 300 16.46 16.13 6.47
N ASN A 301 16.64 16.76 5.32
CA ASN A 301 16.08 18.06 4.99
C ASN A 301 15.14 17.93 3.79
N ILE A 302 13.88 18.32 3.96
CA ILE A 302 12.85 18.29 2.94
C ILE A 302 12.40 19.72 2.66
N ASP A 303 12.48 20.12 1.40
CA ASP A 303 12.07 21.45 0.91
C ASP A 303 11.04 21.22 -0.20
N ASN A 304 9.79 21.58 0.05
CA ASN A 304 8.71 21.42 -0.90
C ASN A 304 8.18 22.78 -1.33
N ILE A 305 7.99 22.96 -2.63
CA ILE A 305 7.31 24.12 -3.20
C ILE A 305 6.22 23.61 -4.12
N SER A 306 4.98 23.99 -3.87
CA SER A 306 3.85 23.66 -4.71
C SER A 306 3.03 24.91 -5.06
N THR A 307 2.55 24.94 -6.29
CA THR A 307 1.68 26.00 -6.78
C THR A 307 0.51 25.39 -7.51
N THR A 308 -0.71 25.84 -7.19
CA THR A 308 -1.93 25.51 -7.93
C THR A 308 -2.59 26.79 -8.39
N GLY A 309 -2.81 26.92 -9.68
CA GLY A 309 -3.50 28.02 -10.32
C GLY A 309 -4.71 27.57 -11.11
N TYR A 310 -5.62 28.46 -11.31
CA TYR A 310 -6.94 28.23 -11.92
C TYR A 310 -7.18 29.20 -13.07
N GLY A 311 -8.22 28.96 -13.87
CA GLY A 311 -8.58 29.81 -14.99
C GLY A 311 -7.61 29.74 -16.16
N VAL A 312 -6.91 28.62 -16.29
CA VAL A 312 -5.90 28.40 -17.36
C VAL A 312 -6.51 28.08 -18.72
N GLY A 313 -7.81 27.92 -18.79
CA GLY A 313 -8.51 27.56 -20.03
C GLY A 313 -8.04 26.16 -20.53
N THR A 314 -7.68 26.12 -21.82
CA THR A 314 -7.16 24.91 -22.47
C THR A 314 -5.63 24.91 -22.59
N LEU A 315 -4.94 25.90 -22.01
CA LEU A 315 -3.48 26.06 -22.12
C LEU A 315 -2.77 25.37 -20.95
N ASN A 316 -1.98 24.36 -21.26
CA ASN A 316 -1.11 23.70 -20.29
C ASN A 316 0.14 24.54 -19.98
N SER A 317 -0.07 25.67 -19.33
CA SER A 317 1.01 26.60 -18.99
C SER A 317 0.72 27.39 -17.72
N ALA A 318 1.74 27.56 -16.88
CA ALA A 318 1.64 28.41 -15.70
C ALA A 318 1.38 29.90 -16.07
N ALA A 319 1.79 30.34 -17.26
CA ALA A 319 1.55 31.70 -17.73
C ALA A 319 0.07 31.99 -18.00
N ALA A 320 -0.75 30.96 -18.18
CA ALA A 320 -2.19 31.08 -18.43
C ALA A 320 -3.01 31.20 -17.13
N ILE A 321 -2.38 31.10 -15.95
CA ILE A 321 -3.07 31.20 -14.66
C ILE A 321 -3.74 32.56 -14.53
N ASN A 322 -5.04 32.57 -14.26
CA ASN A 322 -5.77 33.81 -14.02
C ASN A 322 -5.53 34.30 -12.58
N GLN A 323 -4.64 35.30 -12.45
CA GLN A 323 -4.23 35.86 -11.15
C GLN A 323 -5.31 36.74 -10.50
N SER A 324 -6.36 37.12 -11.24
CA SER A 324 -7.44 37.96 -10.69
C SER A 324 -8.50 37.17 -9.92
N LEU A 325 -8.42 35.84 -9.92
CA LEU A 325 -9.39 35.00 -9.24
C LEU A 325 -9.22 35.06 -7.71
N THR A 326 -10.35 35.03 -7.02
CA THR A 326 -10.47 35.10 -5.56
C THR A 326 -11.18 33.85 -5.01
N GLY A 327 -11.36 33.78 -3.70
CA GLY A 327 -12.07 32.69 -3.03
C GLY A 327 -11.38 31.33 -3.18
N SER A 328 -12.14 30.29 -3.45
CA SER A 328 -11.64 28.89 -3.56
C SER A 328 -10.72 28.69 -4.77
N ARG A 329 -10.85 29.51 -5.80
CA ARG A 329 -10.09 29.44 -7.07
C ARG A 329 -8.93 30.46 -7.15
N ARG A 330 -8.58 31.12 -6.05
CA ARG A 330 -7.36 31.92 -5.99
C ARG A 330 -6.12 31.07 -6.20
N VAL A 331 -5.04 31.64 -6.67
CA VAL A 331 -3.73 30.97 -6.74
C VAL A 331 -3.32 30.53 -5.34
N LYS A 332 -2.98 29.26 -5.21
CA LYS A 332 -2.50 28.65 -3.95
C LYS A 332 -1.01 28.36 -4.10
N MET A 333 -0.23 28.78 -3.12
CA MET A 333 1.20 28.48 -3.04
C MET A 333 1.48 27.94 -1.64
N SER A 334 2.27 26.87 -1.56
CA SER A 334 2.72 26.26 -0.31
C SER A 334 4.21 25.96 -0.42
N ALA A 335 4.97 26.25 0.63
CA ALA A 335 6.41 26.02 0.68
C ALA A 335 6.84 25.50 2.07
N PRO A 336 6.33 24.34 2.50
CA PRO A 336 6.73 23.75 3.78
C PRO A 336 8.18 23.25 3.72
N ARG A 337 8.87 23.40 4.84
CA ARG A 337 10.19 22.84 5.08
C ARG A 337 10.13 21.94 6.30
N ASP A 338 10.75 20.78 6.21
CA ASP A 338 10.92 19.87 7.34
C ASP A 338 12.39 19.49 7.49
N LYS A 339 12.84 19.45 8.74
CA LYS A 339 14.19 19.05 9.06
C LYS A 339 14.20 18.13 10.28
N ASN A 340 14.73 16.94 10.08
CA ASN A 340 14.85 15.92 11.12
C ASN A 340 16.33 15.52 11.29
N ARG A 341 16.83 15.60 12.51
CA ARG A 341 18.17 15.13 12.88
C ARG A 341 18.08 14.08 13.95
N GLN A 342 18.87 13.04 13.79
CA GLN A 342 18.95 11.94 14.75
C GLN A 342 20.43 11.66 15.05
N LEU A 343 20.71 11.39 16.31
CA LEU A 343 22.02 10.96 16.81
C LEU A 343 21.83 9.73 17.70
N GLY A 344 22.48 8.62 17.37
CA GLY A 344 22.47 7.40 18.13
C GLY A 344 23.87 7.07 18.65
N ILE A 345 23.97 6.61 19.88
CA ILE A 345 25.21 6.07 20.48
C ILE A 345 24.86 4.75 21.13
N GLY A 346 25.60 3.70 20.82
CA GLY A 346 25.28 2.38 21.34
C GLY A 346 26.45 1.41 21.36
N GLY A 347 26.18 0.24 21.93
CA GLY A 347 27.10 -0.87 21.96
C GLY A 347 26.42 -2.22 21.93
N VAL A 348 27.16 -3.22 21.47
CA VAL A 348 26.74 -4.62 21.38
C VAL A 348 27.82 -5.48 22.00
N LEU A 349 27.42 -6.35 22.90
CA LEU A 349 28.27 -7.40 23.48
C LEU A 349 27.75 -8.76 22.99
N GLY A 350 28.61 -9.52 22.36
CA GLY A 350 28.40 -10.92 22.01
C GLY A 350 29.41 -11.78 22.74
N TYR A 351 28.96 -12.83 23.38
CA TYR A 351 29.83 -13.81 24.03
C TYR A 351 29.32 -15.21 23.73
N SER A 352 30.22 -16.06 23.23
CA SER A 352 29.95 -17.47 22.99
C SER A 352 30.88 -18.34 23.77
N LEU A 353 30.34 -19.31 24.49
CA LEU A 353 31.09 -20.29 25.25
C LEU A 353 30.91 -21.66 24.58
N LEU A 354 32.07 -22.28 24.23
CA LEU A 354 32.14 -23.61 23.60
C LEU A 354 31.31 -23.70 22.30
N SER A 355 31.00 -22.57 21.65
CA SER A 355 30.06 -22.48 20.55
C SER A 355 28.68 -23.09 20.85
N THR A 356 28.35 -23.25 22.13
CA THR A 356 27.14 -23.93 22.62
C THR A 356 26.23 -22.99 23.37
N TYR A 357 26.75 -22.04 24.10
CA TYR A 357 26.01 -21.02 24.85
C TYR A 357 26.37 -19.63 24.36
N ASP A 358 25.38 -18.89 23.96
CA ASP A 358 25.53 -17.56 23.42
C ASP A 358 24.80 -16.54 24.31
N LEU A 359 25.48 -15.42 24.59
CA LEU A 359 24.90 -14.23 25.23
C LEU A 359 25.07 -13.03 24.31
N TYR A 360 23.97 -12.34 24.07
CA TYR A 360 23.97 -11.07 23.36
C TYR A 360 23.33 -9.99 24.24
N ALA A 361 23.98 -8.85 24.33
CA ALA A 361 23.46 -7.68 25.01
C ALA A 361 23.65 -6.45 24.11
N THR A 362 22.60 -5.66 23.98
CA THR A 362 22.66 -4.40 23.23
C THR A 362 22.14 -3.25 24.07
N TYR A 363 22.76 -2.10 23.91
CA TYR A 363 22.32 -0.86 24.51
C TYR A 363 22.50 0.26 23.50
N LYS A 364 21.46 1.10 23.30
CA LYS A 364 21.51 2.27 22.44
C LYS A 364 20.76 3.44 23.06
N ALA A 365 21.31 4.62 22.96
CA ALA A 365 20.67 5.88 23.27
C ALA A 365 20.53 6.69 21.99
N ASP A 366 19.30 7.02 21.61
CA ASP A 366 18.99 7.79 20.41
C ASP A 366 18.36 9.13 20.78
N ALA A 367 18.87 10.20 20.19
CA ALA A 367 18.29 11.54 20.28
C ALA A 367 17.64 11.94 18.95
N SER A 368 16.48 12.58 18.99
CA SER A 368 15.81 13.10 17.82
C SER A 368 15.41 14.57 17.97
N SER A 369 15.62 15.36 16.91
CA SER A 369 15.24 16.78 16.89
C SER A 369 13.75 17.05 16.85
N VAL A 370 12.93 16.04 16.53
CA VAL A 370 11.46 16.17 16.51
C VAL A 370 10.85 16.19 17.91
N LEU A 371 11.62 15.75 18.91
CA LEU A 371 11.20 15.77 20.31
C LEU A 371 11.63 17.06 21.04
N PRO A 372 10.89 17.47 22.07
CA PRO A 372 11.28 18.57 22.94
C PRO A 372 12.69 18.36 23.55
N SER A 373 13.39 19.45 23.82
CA SER A 373 14.81 19.41 24.22
C SER A 373 15.11 18.56 25.44
N ASP A 374 14.19 18.52 26.39
CA ASP A 374 14.28 17.75 27.65
C ASP A 374 13.92 16.26 27.48
N LYS A 375 13.33 15.87 26.33
CA LYS A 375 12.84 14.49 26.06
C LYS A 375 13.50 13.86 24.82
N ARG A 376 14.54 14.46 24.28
CA ARG A 376 15.18 14.01 23.02
C ARG A 376 15.80 12.63 23.09
N TRP A 377 16.36 12.26 24.26
CA TRP A 377 17.11 11.03 24.42
C TRP A 377 16.22 9.87 24.84
N ASN A 378 16.25 8.83 24.04
CA ASN A 378 15.53 7.57 24.25
C ASN A 378 16.53 6.44 24.41
N LYS A 379 16.22 5.52 25.31
CA LYS A 379 17.08 4.37 25.62
C LYS A 379 16.41 3.09 25.13
N ALA A 380 17.16 2.29 24.39
CA ALA A 380 16.78 0.97 23.95
C ALA A 380 17.80 -0.04 24.43
N TRP A 381 17.37 -1.22 24.81
CA TRP A 381 18.26 -2.32 25.19
C TRP A 381 17.62 -3.66 24.93
N ALA A 382 18.44 -4.68 24.71
CA ALA A 382 17.97 -6.06 24.60
C ALA A 382 19.06 -7.03 25.15
N ILE A 383 18.60 -8.15 25.68
CA ILE A 383 19.38 -9.29 26.06
C ILE A 383 18.86 -10.52 25.37
N GLY A 384 19.74 -11.33 24.81
CA GLY A 384 19.42 -12.58 24.15
C GLY A 384 20.34 -13.71 24.64
N LEU A 385 19.77 -14.89 24.76
CA LEU A 385 20.43 -16.11 25.07
C LEU A 385 20.25 -17.12 23.96
N GLY A 386 21.32 -17.83 23.63
CA GLY A 386 21.35 -18.94 22.70
C GLY A 386 21.84 -20.22 23.35
N TRP A 387 21.27 -21.33 22.94
CA TRP A 387 21.72 -22.67 23.38
C TRP A 387 21.69 -23.64 22.21
N THR A 388 22.83 -24.25 21.91
CA THR A 388 22.98 -25.18 20.78
C THR A 388 23.33 -26.57 21.29
N PRO A 389 22.33 -27.35 21.79
CA PRO A 389 22.57 -28.68 22.37
C PRO A 389 23.15 -29.68 21.36
N SER A 390 23.00 -29.47 20.06
CA SER A 390 23.62 -30.33 19.03
C SER A 390 25.17 -30.32 19.08
N ASN A 391 25.80 -29.38 19.81
CA ASN A 391 27.23 -29.34 19.98
C ASN A 391 27.72 -30.27 21.09
N TYR A 392 26.84 -30.83 21.92
CA TYR A 392 27.24 -31.85 22.90
C TYR A 392 27.59 -33.19 22.25
N ALA A 393 28.52 -33.92 22.84
CA ALA A 393 29.04 -35.17 22.32
C ALA A 393 27.93 -36.22 22.02
N PHE A 394 26.84 -36.27 22.82
CA PHE A 394 25.72 -37.21 22.62
C PHE A 394 24.82 -36.87 21.46
N LEU A 395 24.83 -35.62 20.94
CA LEU A 395 24.05 -35.22 19.78
C LEU A 395 24.91 -34.90 18.55
N LYS A 396 26.21 -34.62 18.72
CA LYS A 396 27.09 -34.12 17.66
C LYS A 396 27.13 -35.02 16.42
N ASP A 397 27.03 -36.33 16.61
CA ASP A 397 27.04 -37.34 15.53
C ASP A 397 25.68 -37.98 15.30
N ASN A 398 24.61 -37.36 15.78
CA ASN A 398 23.25 -37.91 15.62
C ASN A 398 22.79 -37.81 14.15
N LYS A 399 22.40 -38.96 13.58
CA LYS A 399 21.99 -39.07 12.18
C LYS A 399 20.61 -38.47 11.90
N VAL A 400 19.80 -38.29 12.94
CA VAL A 400 18.44 -37.73 12.82
C VAL A 400 18.45 -36.24 13.08
N ILE A 401 18.97 -35.80 14.23
CA ILE A 401 19.05 -34.38 14.59
C ILE A 401 20.47 -33.88 14.23
N SER A 402 20.58 -33.20 13.11
CA SER A 402 21.85 -32.68 12.61
C SER A 402 22.24 -31.36 13.26
N ARG A 403 21.27 -30.54 13.64
CA ARG A 403 21.43 -29.31 14.38
C ARG A 403 20.20 -29.05 15.21
N LEU A 404 20.40 -28.55 16.43
CA LEU A 404 19.34 -28.06 17.30
C LEU A 404 19.84 -26.80 18.00
N ASN A 405 19.10 -25.72 17.86
CA ASN A 405 19.40 -24.44 18.46
C ASN A 405 18.15 -23.83 19.06
N PHE A 406 18.24 -23.35 20.27
CA PHE A 406 17.22 -22.55 20.95
C PHE A 406 17.76 -21.15 21.15
N LYS A 407 16.89 -20.15 21.01
CA LYS A 407 17.21 -18.77 21.26
C LYS A 407 16.05 -18.09 21.99
N GLY A 408 16.36 -17.18 22.89
CA GLY A 408 15.37 -16.37 23.57
C GLY A 408 15.91 -14.96 23.73
N SER A 409 15.08 -13.95 23.55
CA SER A 409 15.47 -12.58 23.77
C SER A 409 14.35 -11.78 24.43
N TYR A 410 14.75 -10.78 25.20
CA TYR A 410 13.88 -9.74 25.72
C TYR A 410 14.53 -8.38 25.50
N GLY A 411 13.74 -7.42 25.05
CA GLY A 411 14.25 -6.08 24.80
C GLY A 411 13.17 -5.00 24.82
N ILE A 412 13.64 -3.77 24.95
CA ILE A 412 12.82 -2.56 24.85
C ILE A 412 13.41 -1.69 23.75
N THR A 413 12.58 -1.33 22.79
CA THR A 413 12.92 -0.39 21.72
C THR A 413 11.98 0.80 21.73
N ALA A 414 12.49 1.97 21.32
CA ALA A 414 11.71 3.17 21.19
C ALA A 414 11.28 3.37 19.72
N ASN A 415 10.04 3.82 19.52
CA ASN A 415 9.50 4.14 18.20
C ASN A 415 9.02 5.60 18.17
N LEU A 416 9.40 6.33 17.12
CA LEU A 416 9.03 7.73 16.88
C LEU A 416 8.00 7.87 15.75
N ASN A 417 7.44 6.79 15.24
CA ASN A 417 6.41 6.85 14.21
C ASN A 417 5.22 7.69 14.71
N GLY A 418 4.78 8.64 13.89
CA GLY A 418 3.69 9.55 14.25
C GLY A 418 4.09 10.76 15.10
N VAL A 419 5.39 10.91 15.46
CA VAL A 419 5.91 12.14 16.06
C VAL A 419 6.61 12.97 14.99
N SER A 420 6.18 14.22 14.83
CA SER A 420 6.78 15.20 13.93
C SER A 420 7.02 16.51 14.67
N VAL A 421 7.76 17.43 14.07
CA VAL A 421 7.95 18.77 14.65
C VAL A 421 6.59 19.45 14.86
N SER A 422 5.66 19.31 13.93
CA SER A 422 4.30 19.89 14.04
C SER A 422 3.50 19.35 15.22
N THR A 423 3.66 18.06 15.57
CA THR A 423 2.96 17.46 16.72
C THR A 423 3.51 17.91 18.07
N THR A 424 4.75 18.39 18.11
CA THR A 424 5.42 18.85 19.35
C THR A 424 5.49 20.36 19.50
N THR A 425 5.40 21.14 18.41
CA THR A 425 5.48 22.60 18.42
C THR A 425 4.28 23.32 17.84
N GLY A 426 3.33 22.59 17.23
CA GLY A 426 2.15 23.13 16.56
C GLY A 426 2.43 23.58 15.12
N THR A 427 1.37 23.70 14.36
CA THR A 427 1.39 24.23 12.99
C THR A 427 0.56 25.51 12.93
N PHE A 428 1.17 26.58 12.40
CA PHE A 428 0.52 27.85 12.20
C PHE A 428 0.34 28.13 10.71
N SER A 429 -0.77 28.74 10.36
CA SER A 429 -1.05 29.23 9.01
C SER A 429 -1.68 30.60 9.04
N TYR A 430 -1.44 31.37 7.98
CA TYR A 430 -2.19 32.59 7.79
C TYR A 430 -3.63 32.24 7.39
N SER A 431 -4.59 32.73 8.17
CA SER A 431 -6.00 32.62 7.84
C SER A 431 -6.35 33.32 6.53
N THR A 432 -7.43 32.88 5.91
CA THR A 432 -8.07 33.62 4.82
C THR A 432 -8.86 34.81 5.35
N ASN A 433 -9.20 34.79 6.63
CA ASN A 433 -9.89 35.89 7.28
C ASN A 433 -8.89 36.97 7.69
N THR A 434 -9.32 38.20 7.60
CA THR A 434 -8.55 39.36 8.08
C THR A 434 -9.22 39.94 9.32
N TYR A 435 -8.43 40.50 10.22
CA TYR A 435 -8.91 41.30 11.33
C TYR A 435 -8.35 42.75 11.11
N GLU A 436 -9.23 43.73 10.96
CA GLU A 436 -8.87 45.11 10.64
C GLU A 436 -7.86 45.21 9.48
N ASP A 437 -8.15 44.49 8.37
CA ASP A 437 -7.30 44.37 7.18
C ASP A 437 -5.92 43.73 7.41
N GLN A 438 -5.65 43.24 8.62
CA GLN A 438 -4.43 42.50 8.94
C GLN A 438 -4.62 41.01 8.74
N ARG A 439 -3.60 40.34 8.26
CA ARG A 439 -3.61 38.84 8.17
C ARG A 439 -3.55 38.23 9.56
N VAL A 440 -4.46 37.33 9.85
CA VAL A 440 -4.50 36.57 11.08
C VAL A 440 -3.63 35.32 10.97
N LEU A 441 -2.77 35.10 11.95
CA LEU A 441 -2.03 33.85 12.12
C LEU A 441 -2.82 32.94 13.02
N GLU A 442 -3.27 31.81 12.51
CA GLU A 442 -4.05 30.81 13.24
C GLU A 442 -3.20 29.57 13.53
N LEU A 443 -3.32 29.02 14.73
CA LEU A 443 -2.82 27.70 15.07
C LEU A 443 -3.78 26.68 14.45
N ILE A 444 -3.34 25.90 13.46
CA ILE A 444 -4.18 24.95 12.72
C ILE A 444 -4.16 23.53 13.29
N SER A 445 -3.21 23.22 14.16
CA SER A 445 -3.17 21.96 14.90
C SER A 445 -2.63 22.17 16.30
N LEU A 446 -3.31 21.60 17.29
CA LEU A 446 -2.78 21.55 18.64
C LEU A 446 -1.51 20.69 18.69
N TYR A 447 -0.64 21.07 19.62
CA TYR A 447 0.60 20.37 19.87
C TYR A 447 0.69 19.87 21.30
N ASN A 448 1.46 18.83 21.51
CA ASN A 448 1.70 18.28 22.83
C ASN A 448 3.21 18.23 23.13
N LYS A 449 3.66 19.08 24.06
CA LYS A 449 5.06 19.13 24.50
C LYS A 449 5.45 17.90 25.35
N ASP A 450 4.48 17.11 25.79
CA ASP A 450 4.69 15.95 26.64
C ASP A 450 4.83 14.64 25.87
N LEU A 451 4.78 14.69 24.54
CA LEU A 451 4.98 13.52 23.69
C LEU A 451 6.35 12.86 23.95
N LYS A 452 6.28 11.54 24.03
CA LYS A 452 7.42 10.63 24.19
C LYS A 452 7.36 9.59 23.07
N PRO A 453 8.48 8.92 22.76
CA PRO A 453 8.45 7.74 21.91
C PRO A 453 7.58 6.64 22.50
N GLU A 454 6.91 5.89 21.65
CA GLU A 454 6.30 4.63 22.02
C GLU A 454 7.39 3.64 22.48
N GLN A 455 7.08 2.80 23.45
CA GLN A 455 7.98 1.76 23.92
C GLN A 455 7.49 0.39 23.47
N ASN A 456 8.27 -0.29 22.66
CA ASN A 456 8.00 -1.67 22.26
C ASN A 456 8.82 -2.62 23.15
N LYS A 457 8.14 -3.37 24.02
CA LYS A 457 8.69 -4.47 24.81
C LYS A 457 8.45 -5.77 24.06
N SER A 458 9.51 -6.50 23.78
CA SER A 458 9.47 -7.71 22.97
C SER A 458 10.05 -8.89 23.72
N VAL A 459 9.33 -10.00 23.72
CA VAL A 459 9.83 -11.34 24.07
C VAL A 459 9.81 -12.15 22.79
N ASP A 460 10.94 -12.72 22.41
CA ASP A 460 11.06 -13.59 21.25
C ASP A 460 11.73 -14.91 21.68
N LEU A 461 11.09 -16.05 21.36
CA LEU A 461 11.59 -17.38 21.61
C LEU A 461 11.66 -18.16 20.32
N GLY A 462 12.81 -18.72 20.00
CA GLY A 462 13.03 -19.42 18.74
C GLY A 462 13.66 -20.80 18.94
N MET A 463 13.27 -21.74 18.08
CA MET A 463 13.90 -23.04 17.91
C MET A 463 14.22 -23.23 16.43
N SER A 464 15.44 -23.64 16.13
CA SER A 464 15.84 -24.07 14.78
C SER A 464 16.36 -25.51 14.88
N MET A 465 15.81 -26.40 14.06
CA MET A 465 16.16 -27.81 14.06
C MET A 465 16.38 -28.31 12.62
N ASP A 466 17.55 -28.91 12.40
CA ASP A 466 17.86 -29.59 11.14
C ASP A 466 17.79 -31.10 11.35
N LEU A 467 16.96 -31.77 10.55
CA LEU A 467 16.76 -33.21 10.57
C LEU A 467 17.36 -33.85 9.32
N PHE A 468 18.11 -34.96 9.52
CA PHE A 468 18.70 -35.78 8.43
C PHE A 468 19.59 -34.96 7.45
N ASN A 469 20.07 -33.76 7.83
CA ASN A 469 20.71 -32.77 6.93
C ASN A 469 19.85 -32.39 5.71
N ARG A 470 18.53 -32.60 5.76
CA ARG A 470 17.59 -32.39 4.65
C ARG A 470 16.39 -31.55 4.99
N ILE A 471 15.97 -31.53 6.23
CA ILE A 471 14.75 -30.82 6.67
C ILE A 471 15.17 -29.81 7.72
N THR A 472 14.89 -28.56 7.50
CA THR A 472 15.03 -27.46 8.48
C THR A 472 13.65 -27.07 8.96
N LEU A 473 13.45 -27.07 10.27
CA LEU A 473 12.26 -26.56 10.94
C LEU A 473 12.65 -25.38 11.83
N ASP A 474 12.05 -24.24 11.59
CA ASP A 474 12.16 -23.04 12.41
C ASP A 474 10.82 -22.75 13.07
N VAL A 475 10.83 -22.53 14.37
CA VAL A 475 9.65 -22.14 15.15
C VAL A 475 10.01 -20.90 15.95
N ASN A 476 9.26 -19.82 15.77
CA ASN A 476 9.41 -18.60 16.53
C ASN A 476 8.09 -18.24 17.21
N TYR A 477 8.13 -18.00 18.50
CA TYR A 477 7.06 -17.36 19.26
C TYR A 477 7.48 -15.95 19.60
N TYR A 478 6.58 -14.99 19.45
CA TYR A 478 6.82 -13.62 19.88
C TYR A 478 5.62 -13.06 20.67
N ASN A 479 5.94 -12.16 21.60
CA ASN A 479 4.99 -11.28 22.23
C ASN A 479 5.58 -9.86 22.24
N ARG A 480 4.95 -8.95 21.52
CA ARG A 480 5.37 -7.55 21.35
C ARG A 480 4.29 -6.65 21.91
N ARG A 481 4.64 -5.93 22.98
CA ARG A 481 3.76 -5.01 23.66
C ARG A 481 4.23 -3.58 23.44
N THR A 482 3.41 -2.79 22.73
CA THR A 482 3.63 -1.36 22.55
C THR A 482 2.97 -0.62 23.70
N GLU A 483 3.75 -0.04 24.58
CA GLU A 483 3.28 0.83 25.65
C GLU A 483 3.43 2.30 25.25
N GLN A 484 2.59 3.17 25.84
CA GLN A 484 2.56 4.59 25.51
C GLN A 484 2.27 4.82 24.01
N ALA A 485 1.37 4.03 23.42
CA ALA A 485 0.98 4.18 22.03
C ALA A 485 0.50 5.59 21.75
N LEU A 486 0.88 6.14 20.59
CA LEU A 486 0.52 7.50 20.17
C LEU A 486 -0.84 7.48 19.48
N LEU A 487 -1.87 7.84 20.23
CA LEU A 487 -3.24 7.88 19.73
C LEU A 487 -3.79 9.32 19.73
N ASP A 488 -4.69 9.59 18.81
CA ASP A 488 -5.49 10.81 18.81
C ASP A 488 -6.64 10.65 19.81
N VAL A 489 -6.72 11.57 20.75
CA VAL A 489 -7.66 11.54 21.87
C VAL A 489 -8.64 12.69 21.72
N PRO A 490 -9.93 12.46 21.82
CA PRO A 490 -10.92 13.52 21.80
C PRO A 490 -10.70 14.50 22.97
N ILE A 491 -10.85 15.76 22.66
CA ILE A 491 -10.80 16.85 23.67
C ILE A 491 -12.04 17.72 23.53
N PRO A 492 -12.43 18.46 24.60
CA PRO A 492 -13.60 19.31 24.51
C PRO A 492 -13.51 20.29 23.34
N THR A 493 -14.52 20.32 22.50
CA THR A 493 -14.58 21.17 21.29
C THR A 493 -14.54 22.67 21.62
N SER A 494 -14.81 23.04 22.86
CA SER A 494 -14.65 24.41 23.37
C SER A 494 -13.23 24.97 23.26
N VAL A 495 -12.20 24.12 23.11
CA VAL A 495 -10.83 24.55 22.87
C VAL A 495 -10.52 24.82 21.38
N GLY A 496 -11.52 24.63 20.50
CA GLY A 496 -11.41 24.88 19.06
C GLY A 496 -10.81 23.74 18.24
N TYR A 497 -10.59 22.57 18.84
CA TYR A 497 -10.03 21.36 18.19
C TYR A 497 -10.78 20.13 18.68
N SER A 498 -10.85 19.10 17.84
CA SER A 498 -11.53 17.84 18.16
C SER A 498 -10.62 16.83 18.86
N THR A 499 -9.32 16.82 18.53
CA THR A 499 -8.39 15.81 19.04
C THR A 499 -7.04 16.40 19.44
N LEU A 500 -6.35 15.69 20.33
CA LEU A 500 -4.96 15.93 20.70
C LEU A 500 -4.20 14.61 20.73
N LYS A 501 -3.01 14.56 20.11
CA LYS A 501 -2.15 13.38 20.16
C LYS A 501 -1.52 13.21 21.53
N ARG A 502 -1.68 12.00 22.11
CA ARG A 502 -1.16 11.65 23.45
C ARG A 502 -0.54 10.26 23.45
N ASN A 503 0.41 10.04 24.37
CA ASN A 503 0.95 8.72 24.66
C ASN A 503 -0.01 8.00 25.61
N ILE A 504 -0.99 7.33 25.06
CA ILE A 504 -1.98 6.53 25.79
C ILE A 504 -2.13 5.19 25.08
N GLY A 505 -2.58 4.22 25.85
CA GLY A 505 -2.88 2.91 25.32
C GLY A 505 -1.71 1.95 25.33
N VAL A 506 -2.11 0.70 25.35
CA VAL A 506 -1.23 -0.47 25.29
C VAL A 506 -1.76 -1.40 24.22
N LEU A 507 -0.93 -1.70 23.23
CA LEU A 507 -1.22 -2.64 22.15
C LEU A 507 -0.37 -3.89 22.31
N GLU A 508 -0.93 -5.06 22.05
CA GLU A 508 -0.21 -6.32 22.04
C GLU A 508 -0.32 -7.00 20.69
N ASN A 509 0.80 -7.51 20.21
CA ASN A 509 0.88 -8.44 19.08
C ASN A 509 1.60 -9.69 19.57
N ARG A 510 0.94 -10.84 19.56
CA ARG A 510 1.54 -12.11 19.87
C ARG A 510 1.29 -13.11 18.77
N GLY A 511 2.28 -13.96 18.52
CA GLY A 511 2.13 -14.88 17.41
C GLY A 511 3.15 -16.00 17.40
N ILE A 512 2.94 -16.88 16.43
CA ILE A 512 3.82 -18.00 16.13
C ILE A 512 4.14 -17.97 14.64
N GLU A 513 5.41 -18.13 14.33
CA GLU A 513 5.90 -18.28 12.96
C GLU A 513 6.54 -19.66 12.82
N LEU A 514 6.15 -20.39 11.78
CA LEU A 514 6.69 -21.69 11.44
C LEU A 514 7.34 -21.62 10.07
N GLY A 515 8.58 -22.07 9.96
CA GLY A 515 9.30 -22.22 8.70
C GLY A 515 9.69 -23.68 8.51
N LEU A 516 9.37 -24.24 7.35
CA LEU A 516 9.78 -25.58 6.94
C LEU A 516 10.50 -25.50 5.60
N SER A 517 11.68 -26.09 5.52
CA SER A 517 12.40 -26.30 4.25
C SER A 517 12.86 -27.73 4.19
N ALA A 518 12.55 -28.44 3.10
CA ALA A 518 12.87 -29.85 2.93
C ALA A 518 13.48 -30.11 1.55
N LYS A 519 14.66 -30.72 1.52
CA LYS A 519 15.30 -31.26 0.32
C LYS A 519 14.83 -32.69 0.11
N ILE A 520 13.78 -32.85 -0.72
CA ILE A 520 13.17 -34.15 -1.00
C ILE A 520 14.12 -35.03 -1.84
N ILE A 521 14.68 -34.42 -2.88
CA ILE A 521 15.69 -35.03 -3.74
C ILE A 521 16.88 -34.09 -3.73
N ASP A 522 18.07 -34.63 -3.46
CA ASP A 522 19.32 -33.85 -3.46
C ASP A 522 20.43 -34.71 -4.07
N THR A 523 20.46 -34.75 -5.39
CA THR A 523 21.49 -35.44 -6.17
C THR A 523 22.21 -34.43 -7.07
N TYR A 524 23.31 -34.83 -7.68
CA TYR A 524 24.07 -33.97 -8.59
C TYR A 524 23.23 -33.43 -9.75
N ASP A 525 22.44 -34.30 -10.38
CA ASP A 525 21.64 -33.96 -11.57
C ASP A 525 20.21 -33.53 -11.25
N CYS A 526 19.67 -33.90 -10.08
CA CYS A 526 18.27 -33.68 -9.74
C CYS A 526 18.14 -33.15 -8.30
N ARG A 527 17.48 -32.02 -8.14
CA ARG A 527 17.14 -31.44 -6.84
C ARG A 527 15.66 -31.09 -6.81
N LEU A 528 15.01 -31.50 -5.74
CA LEU A 528 13.64 -31.09 -5.44
C LEU A 528 13.60 -30.62 -4.00
N SER A 529 13.24 -29.36 -3.81
CA SER A 529 13.01 -28.77 -2.50
C SER A 529 11.63 -28.16 -2.40
N ILE A 530 11.06 -28.27 -1.21
CA ILE A 530 9.82 -27.63 -0.83
C ILE A 530 10.08 -26.75 0.39
N GLY A 531 9.40 -25.61 0.43
CA GLY A 531 9.40 -24.72 1.57
C GLY A 531 7.97 -24.32 1.91
N ALA A 532 7.73 -24.10 3.19
CA ALA A 532 6.45 -23.58 3.69
C ALA A 532 6.72 -22.64 4.86
N ASN A 533 6.02 -21.51 4.87
CA ASN A 533 5.99 -20.61 6.00
C ASN A 533 4.55 -20.36 6.41
N LEU A 534 4.31 -20.35 7.71
CA LEU A 534 3.03 -20.00 8.33
C LEU A 534 3.29 -18.99 9.42
N ALA A 535 2.55 -17.90 9.41
CA ALA A 535 2.50 -16.93 10.48
C ALA A 535 1.07 -16.81 11.03
N TYR A 536 0.96 -16.81 12.33
CA TYR A 536 -0.24 -16.48 13.07
C TYR A 536 0.05 -15.24 13.93
N ASN A 537 -0.78 -14.22 13.87
CA ASN A 537 -0.68 -13.02 14.70
C ASN A 537 -2.04 -12.69 15.32
N ASP A 538 -2.07 -12.53 16.65
CA ASP A 538 -3.21 -12.02 17.43
C ASP A 538 -2.88 -10.60 17.89
N ASN A 539 -3.65 -9.62 17.43
CA ASN A 539 -3.49 -8.21 17.80
C ASN A 539 -4.61 -7.81 18.74
N LYS A 540 -4.27 -7.10 19.84
CA LYS A 540 -5.24 -6.60 20.82
C LYS A 540 -4.85 -5.25 21.37
N VAL A 541 -5.85 -4.39 21.56
CA VAL A 541 -5.79 -3.22 22.44
C VAL A 541 -5.96 -3.74 23.87
N LEU A 542 -4.93 -3.61 24.71
CA LEU A 542 -4.98 -4.09 26.09
C LEU A 542 -5.51 -3.04 27.06
N ASP A 543 -5.21 -1.77 26.83
CA ASP A 543 -5.56 -0.67 27.73
C ASP A 543 -5.58 0.66 26.97
N LEU A 544 -6.49 1.53 27.31
CA LEU A 544 -6.62 2.91 26.82
C LEU A 544 -6.56 3.93 27.97
N TYR A 545 -6.10 3.51 29.15
CA TYR A 545 -5.86 4.22 30.42
C TYR A 545 -7.08 4.85 31.11
N TYR A 546 -8.05 5.41 30.41
CA TYR A 546 -9.20 6.10 31.02
C TYR A 546 -10.55 5.83 30.35
N ALA A 547 -10.56 5.01 29.32
CA ALA A 547 -11.78 4.64 28.60
C ALA A 547 -11.67 3.23 28.04
N ASP A 548 -12.76 2.51 27.97
CA ASP A 548 -12.82 1.22 27.29
C ASP A 548 -12.93 1.37 25.78
N LYS A 549 -13.41 2.53 25.30
CA LYS A 549 -13.56 2.87 23.88
C LYS A 549 -13.13 4.32 23.63
N ILE A 550 -12.47 4.57 22.53
CA ILE A 550 -12.12 5.92 22.03
C ILE A 550 -12.86 6.18 20.74
N TYR A 551 -13.47 7.36 20.63
CA TYR A 551 -14.10 7.92 19.46
C TYR A 551 -13.40 9.25 19.16
N THR A 552 -12.67 9.37 18.07
CA THR A 552 -11.99 10.62 17.69
C THR A 552 -12.96 11.68 17.15
N ASP A 553 -14.11 11.23 16.65
CA ASP A 553 -15.26 12.05 16.31
C ASP A 553 -16.39 11.75 17.31
N GLU A 554 -16.91 12.79 17.98
CA GLU A 554 -18.00 12.64 18.96
C GLU A 554 -19.27 12.09 18.33
N ASP A 555 -19.53 12.39 17.07
CA ASP A 555 -20.70 11.96 16.31
C ASP A 555 -20.52 10.57 15.69
N ALA A 556 -19.31 10.01 15.73
CA ALA A 556 -19.05 8.66 15.20
C ALA A 556 -19.79 7.59 16.03
N LEU A 557 -20.46 6.68 15.33
CA LEU A 557 -21.15 5.53 15.95
C LEU A 557 -20.17 4.41 16.28
N VAL A 558 -19.09 4.27 15.51
CA VAL A 558 -18.10 3.22 15.66
C VAL A 558 -16.87 3.72 16.40
N PRO A 559 -16.35 2.98 17.38
CA PRO A 559 -15.13 3.37 18.06
C PRO A 559 -13.92 3.20 17.15
N ASP A 560 -12.94 4.10 17.27
CA ASP A 560 -11.64 3.93 16.66
C ASP A 560 -10.83 2.82 17.34
N TYR A 561 -10.96 2.73 18.68
CA TYR A 561 -10.29 1.71 19.48
C TYR A 561 -11.19 1.21 20.59
N GLU A 562 -11.13 -0.10 20.89
CA GLU A 562 -11.85 -0.75 21.99
C GLU A 562 -10.92 -1.74 22.70
N VAL A 563 -10.89 -1.68 24.04
CA VAL A 563 -10.13 -2.62 24.87
C VAL A 563 -10.59 -4.05 24.64
N GLY A 564 -9.64 -4.97 24.49
CA GLY A 564 -9.88 -6.38 24.21
C GLY A 564 -10.14 -6.74 22.75
N LYS A 565 -10.24 -5.75 21.85
CA LYS A 565 -10.43 -5.95 20.42
C LYS A 565 -9.14 -5.69 19.63
N SER A 566 -9.10 -6.13 18.38
CA SER A 566 -8.03 -5.79 17.46
C SER A 566 -8.03 -4.28 17.16
N TYR A 567 -6.88 -3.72 16.97
CA TYR A 567 -6.70 -2.31 16.61
C TYR A 567 -7.40 -1.94 15.29
N ASP A 568 -7.56 -2.89 14.38
CA ASP A 568 -8.22 -2.75 13.07
C ASP A 568 -9.60 -3.43 13.00
N MET A 569 -10.28 -3.49 14.14
CA MET A 569 -11.62 -4.08 14.24
C MET A 569 -12.63 -3.30 13.40
N LEU A 570 -13.40 -3.99 12.58
CA LEU A 570 -14.52 -3.44 11.84
C LEU A 570 -15.79 -3.57 12.70
N TYR A 571 -16.51 -2.45 12.84
CA TYR A 571 -17.76 -2.39 13.60
C TYR A 571 -18.93 -2.09 12.68
N GLY A 572 -20.13 -2.52 13.08
CA GLY A 572 -21.37 -2.23 12.40
C GLY A 572 -22.56 -2.96 13.03
N PRO A 573 -23.79 -2.63 12.61
CA PRO A 573 -24.97 -3.31 13.11
C PRO A 573 -25.09 -4.73 12.55
N THR A 574 -25.74 -5.62 13.29
CA THR A 574 -26.10 -6.96 12.81
C THR A 574 -27.34 -6.88 11.92
N SER A 575 -27.25 -7.32 10.66
CA SER A 575 -28.39 -7.31 9.73
C SER A 575 -29.31 -8.51 9.96
N LEU A 576 -30.60 -8.28 10.19
CA LEU A 576 -31.67 -9.30 10.17
C LEU A 576 -32.21 -9.56 8.76
N GLY A 577 -32.10 -8.61 7.84
CA GLY A 577 -32.64 -8.76 6.52
C GLY A 577 -33.30 -7.48 6.02
N ILE A 578 -34.39 -7.63 5.26
CA ILE A 578 -35.15 -6.56 4.62
C ILE A 578 -36.58 -6.59 5.15
N ASN A 579 -37.11 -5.44 5.55
CA ASN A 579 -38.50 -5.30 5.94
C ASN A 579 -39.40 -5.57 4.70
N PRO A 580 -40.33 -6.55 4.77
CA PRO A 580 -41.17 -6.93 3.64
C PRO A 580 -42.11 -5.83 3.15
N LEU A 581 -42.47 -4.87 4.01
CA LEU A 581 -43.39 -3.79 3.66
C LEU A 581 -42.69 -2.56 3.04
N THR A 582 -41.49 -2.25 3.53
CA THR A 582 -40.78 -1.00 3.15
C THR A 582 -39.57 -1.22 2.26
N GLY A 583 -39.01 -2.44 2.24
CA GLY A 583 -37.77 -2.75 1.53
C GLY A 583 -36.49 -2.22 2.19
N TYR A 584 -36.59 -1.58 3.37
CA TYR A 584 -35.45 -1.07 4.11
C TYR A 584 -34.75 -2.19 4.90
N PRO A 585 -33.44 -2.09 5.14
CA PRO A 585 -32.72 -2.99 6.04
C PRO A 585 -33.29 -2.93 7.46
N VAL A 586 -33.27 -4.08 8.13
CA VAL A 586 -33.57 -4.23 9.56
C VAL A 586 -32.35 -4.75 10.28
N PHE A 587 -32.04 -4.17 11.43
CA PHE A 587 -30.89 -4.50 12.25
C PHE A 587 -31.34 -5.14 13.58
N LEU A 588 -30.63 -6.16 14.02
CA LEU A 588 -30.74 -6.74 15.35
C LEU A 588 -29.77 -6.01 16.27
N LEU A 589 -30.29 -5.44 17.34
CA LEU A 589 -29.49 -4.75 18.33
C LEU A 589 -28.91 -5.72 19.38
N PRO A 590 -27.85 -5.35 20.11
CA PRO A 590 -27.25 -6.18 21.15
C PRO A 590 -28.20 -6.58 22.28
N ASP A 591 -29.21 -5.76 22.54
CA ASP A 591 -30.27 -6.04 23.55
C ASP A 591 -31.36 -7.00 23.05
N GLY A 592 -31.28 -7.45 21.79
CA GLY A 592 -32.26 -8.33 21.16
C GLY A 592 -33.45 -7.63 20.53
N THR A 593 -33.53 -6.31 20.55
CA THR A 593 -34.56 -5.54 19.86
C THR A 593 -34.21 -5.32 18.40
N GLU A 594 -35.21 -4.93 17.58
CA GLU A 594 -35.05 -4.66 16.17
C GLU A 594 -35.14 -3.15 15.91
N LYS A 595 -34.33 -2.66 14.97
CA LYS A 595 -34.35 -1.28 14.49
C LYS A 595 -34.31 -1.23 12.96
N GLN A 596 -35.13 -0.38 12.37
CA GLN A 596 -35.12 -0.18 10.93
C GLN A 596 -34.02 0.82 10.53
N ALA A 597 -33.53 0.73 9.30
CA ALA A 597 -32.51 1.66 8.81
C ALA A 597 -32.98 3.13 8.79
N THR A 598 -34.30 3.38 8.81
CA THR A 598 -34.89 4.73 8.91
C THR A 598 -34.78 5.37 10.30
N GLU A 599 -34.39 4.59 11.30
CA GLU A 599 -34.21 5.04 12.68
C GLU A 599 -32.74 5.35 12.94
N ALA A 600 -32.46 6.40 13.71
CA ALA A 600 -31.10 6.76 14.03
C ALA A 600 -30.42 5.66 14.86
N LEU A 601 -29.26 5.21 14.39
CA LEU A 601 -28.39 4.30 15.13
C LEU A 601 -27.66 5.06 16.25
N THR A 602 -27.35 4.36 17.33
CA THR A 602 -26.56 4.85 18.46
C THR A 602 -25.25 4.07 18.59
N LYS A 603 -24.34 4.53 19.43
CA LYS A 603 -23.07 3.83 19.72
C LYS A 603 -23.25 2.43 20.28
N ASP A 604 -24.39 2.16 20.95
CA ASP A 604 -24.73 0.87 21.53
C ASP A 604 -25.33 -0.12 20.53
N ASP A 605 -25.72 0.36 19.33
CA ASP A 605 -26.34 -0.46 18.28
C ASP A 605 -25.32 -1.20 17.42
N VAL A 606 -24.03 -0.89 17.57
CA VAL A 606 -22.95 -1.47 16.75
C VAL A 606 -22.17 -2.53 17.52
N VAL A 607 -21.78 -3.58 16.81
CA VAL A 607 -20.98 -4.70 17.34
C VAL A 607 -19.71 -4.89 16.53
N ALA A 608 -18.72 -5.55 17.13
CA ALA A 608 -17.50 -5.94 16.42
C ALA A 608 -17.83 -7.06 15.41
N LEU A 609 -17.62 -6.81 14.12
CA LEU A 609 -17.88 -7.75 13.03
C LEU A 609 -16.69 -8.66 12.73
N GLY A 610 -15.47 -8.19 12.97
CA GLY A 610 -14.22 -8.91 12.73
C GLY A 610 -13.07 -7.95 12.43
N HIS A 611 -11.87 -8.49 12.29
CA HIS A 611 -10.67 -7.70 12.00
C HIS A 611 -10.33 -7.70 10.50
N LEU A 612 -9.83 -6.56 10.02
CA LEU A 612 -9.48 -6.38 8.61
C LEU A 612 -8.22 -7.17 8.23
N THR A 613 -7.22 -7.19 9.12
CA THR A 613 -5.97 -7.91 8.88
C THR A 613 -6.14 -9.41 9.15
N PRO A 614 -5.93 -10.29 8.14
CA PRO A 614 -6.01 -11.72 8.36
C PRO A 614 -4.97 -12.20 9.38
N PRO A 615 -5.37 -12.95 10.43
CA PRO A 615 -4.44 -13.43 11.45
C PRO A 615 -3.52 -14.55 10.95
N TYR A 616 -3.91 -15.28 9.92
CA TYR A 616 -3.10 -16.31 9.31
C TYR A 616 -2.60 -15.88 7.95
N SER A 617 -1.30 -15.99 7.72
CA SER A 617 -0.68 -15.78 6.41
C SER A 617 0.48 -16.74 6.20
N GLY A 618 0.81 -17.01 4.95
CA GLY A 618 1.96 -17.85 4.68
C GLY A 618 2.27 -18.01 3.21
N THR A 619 3.36 -18.74 2.97
CA THR A 619 3.84 -19.08 1.64
C THR A 619 4.11 -20.56 1.53
N PHE A 620 3.93 -21.08 0.35
CA PHE A 620 4.41 -22.41 -0.04
C PHE A 620 5.20 -22.26 -1.33
N ASN A 621 6.40 -22.81 -1.35
CA ASN A 621 7.27 -22.79 -2.52
C ASN A 621 7.77 -24.18 -2.89
N LEU A 622 7.90 -24.42 -4.19
CA LEU A 622 8.48 -25.62 -4.76
C LEU A 622 9.58 -25.18 -5.72
N SER A 623 10.78 -25.74 -5.53
CA SER A 623 11.92 -25.59 -6.45
C SER A 623 12.39 -26.93 -6.95
N PHE A 624 12.43 -27.08 -8.24
CA PHE A 624 12.89 -28.28 -8.93
C PHE A 624 13.99 -27.91 -9.91
N SER A 625 15.13 -28.59 -9.82
CA SER A 625 16.24 -28.44 -10.75
C SER A 625 16.62 -29.81 -11.30
N TYR A 626 16.71 -29.91 -12.62
CA TYR A 626 17.21 -31.08 -13.32
C TYR A 626 18.25 -30.69 -14.37
N LYS A 627 19.51 -31.05 -14.10
CA LYS A 627 20.68 -30.68 -14.97
C LYS A 627 20.71 -29.15 -15.18
N SER A 628 20.42 -28.71 -16.41
CA SER A 628 20.42 -27.30 -16.81
C SER A 628 19.04 -26.60 -16.70
N PHE A 629 18.04 -27.32 -16.26
CA PHE A 629 16.67 -26.82 -16.16
C PHE A 629 16.29 -26.54 -14.69
N ASP A 630 15.79 -25.35 -14.43
CA ASP A 630 15.25 -24.93 -13.13
C ASP A 630 13.76 -24.57 -13.29
N PHE A 631 12.95 -25.02 -12.34
CA PHE A 631 11.52 -24.69 -12.22
C PHE A 631 11.21 -24.28 -10.79
N ASP A 632 10.58 -23.12 -10.64
CA ASP A 632 10.15 -22.58 -9.35
C ASP A 632 8.66 -22.23 -9.37
N MET A 633 7.98 -22.47 -8.25
CA MET A 633 6.57 -22.15 -8.07
C MET A 633 6.34 -21.63 -6.65
N ASP A 634 5.68 -20.46 -6.54
CA ASP A 634 5.40 -19.81 -5.26
C ASP A 634 3.91 -19.55 -5.09
N PHE A 635 3.39 -19.96 -3.94
CA PHE A 635 2.03 -19.67 -3.50
C PHE A 635 2.05 -18.75 -2.28
N TYR A 636 1.03 -17.95 -2.18
CA TYR A 636 0.75 -17.12 -1.01
C TYR A 636 -0.70 -17.29 -0.58
N TYR A 637 -0.93 -17.42 0.72
CA TYR A 637 -2.28 -17.53 1.28
C TYR A 637 -2.47 -16.63 2.49
N VAL A 638 -3.72 -16.19 2.69
CA VAL A 638 -4.19 -15.51 3.90
C VAL A 638 -5.54 -16.09 4.30
N HIS A 639 -5.82 -16.06 5.62
CA HIS A 639 -7.07 -16.61 6.15
C HIS A 639 -7.49 -15.91 7.44
N GLY A 640 -8.80 -15.74 7.62
CA GLY A 640 -9.43 -15.27 8.86
C GLY A 640 -9.69 -13.76 8.93
N GLY A 641 -9.33 -12.98 7.91
CA GLY A 641 -9.70 -11.57 7.84
C GLY A 641 -11.08 -11.36 7.23
N ILE A 642 -11.60 -10.15 7.40
CA ILE A 642 -12.83 -9.71 6.75
C ILE A 642 -12.59 -8.46 5.91
N GLN A 643 -13.48 -8.22 4.97
CA GLN A 643 -13.49 -6.99 4.18
C GLN A 643 -14.93 -6.55 3.92
N ARG A 644 -15.14 -5.25 3.77
CA ARG A 644 -16.40 -4.71 3.31
C ARG A 644 -16.53 -4.94 1.81
N PHE A 645 -17.67 -5.46 1.36
CA PHE A 645 -17.98 -5.50 -0.06
C PHE A 645 -18.19 -4.08 -0.60
N ASN A 646 -17.70 -3.82 -1.79
CA ASN A 646 -17.91 -2.54 -2.43
C ASN A 646 -19.31 -2.48 -3.04
N TYR A 647 -20.22 -1.78 -2.37
CA TYR A 647 -21.58 -1.53 -2.83
C TYR A 647 -21.71 -0.31 -3.74
N SER A 648 -20.62 0.37 -4.06
CA SER A 648 -20.60 1.59 -4.88
C SER A 648 -21.19 1.40 -6.29
N TYR A 649 -21.33 0.15 -6.73
CA TYR A 649 -21.88 -0.19 -8.04
C TYR A 649 -23.28 -0.82 -7.99
N VAL A 650 -23.89 -0.88 -6.81
CA VAL A 650 -25.31 -1.14 -6.64
C VAL A 650 -26.03 0.20 -6.79
N ARG A 651 -26.94 0.31 -7.75
CA ARG A 651 -27.57 1.58 -8.14
C ARG A 651 -28.95 1.75 -7.52
N ASP A 652 -29.26 2.98 -7.16
CA ASP A 652 -30.53 3.46 -6.64
C ASP A 652 -31.14 4.52 -7.59
N LYS A 653 -32.21 5.19 -7.17
CA LYS A 653 -32.91 6.22 -7.95
C LYS A 653 -32.04 7.40 -8.37
N ASP A 654 -30.99 7.73 -7.59
CA ASP A 654 -30.17 8.94 -7.78
C ASP A 654 -28.96 8.69 -8.68
N ASN A 655 -28.49 7.43 -8.76
CA ASN A 655 -27.28 7.07 -9.51
C ASN A 655 -27.48 5.99 -10.59
N VAL A 656 -28.73 5.64 -10.91
CA VAL A 656 -29.06 4.63 -11.92
C VAL A 656 -28.69 5.01 -13.35
N ASN A 657 -28.26 6.25 -13.60
CA ASN A 657 -27.71 6.65 -14.90
C ASN A 657 -26.36 5.99 -15.22
N LYS A 658 -25.67 5.43 -14.22
CA LYS A 658 -24.41 4.69 -14.38
C LYS A 658 -24.65 3.18 -14.38
N ASN A 659 -23.71 2.41 -14.96
CA ASN A 659 -23.82 0.95 -15.00
C ASN A 659 -23.87 0.34 -13.58
N ALA A 660 -24.40 -0.85 -13.47
CA ALA A 660 -24.64 -1.56 -12.23
C ALA A 660 -24.03 -2.97 -12.24
N VAL A 661 -23.91 -3.55 -11.06
CA VAL A 661 -23.43 -4.94 -10.89
C VAL A 661 -24.44 -5.94 -11.47
N ALA A 662 -23.96 -6.93 -12.22
CA ALA A 662 -24.81 -7.95 -12.85
C ALA A 662 -25.69 -8.69 -11.84
N GLY A 663 -26.93 -8.93 -12.22
CA GLY A 663 -27.94 -9.59 -11.40
C GLY A 663 -28.52 -8.71 -10.28
N GLN A 664 -28.21 -7.40 -10.23
CA GLN A 664 -28.80 -6.52 -9.24
C GLN A 664 -30.34 -6.52 -9.35
N THR A 665 -30.89 -6.49 -10.54
CA THR A 665 -32.35 -6.49 -10.79
C THR A 665 -33.04 -7.66 -10.10
N ASP A 666 -32.47 -8.87 -10.20
CA ASP A 666 -33.03 -10.07 -9.60
C ASP A 666 -32.81 -10.16 -8.08
N LYS A 667 -31.81 -9.45 -7.58
CA LYS A 667 -31.37 -9.49 -6.17
C LYS A 667 -31.84 -8.27 -5.36
N MET A 668 -32.58 -7.35 -5.97
CA MET A 668 -33.02 -6.10 -5.35
C MET A 668 -34.51 -6.19 -4.97
N TRP A 669 -34.84 -5.61 -3.85
CA TRP A 669 -36.24 -5.51 -3.41
C TRP A 669 -36.95 -4.38 -4.20
N PHE A 670 -38.02 -4.69 -4.90
CA PHE A 670 -38.92 -3.73 -5.59
C PHE A 670 -40.35 -3.75 -5.06
N LYS A 671 -40.77 -4.84 -4.43
CA LYS A 671 -42.13 -5.02 -3.93
C LYS A 671 -42.21 -6.04 -2.82
N GLN A 672 -43.32 -6.08 -2.11
CA GLN A 672 -43.62 -7.13 -1.13
C GLN A 672 -43.45 -8.55 -1.74
N GLY A 673 -42.83 -9.46 -1.01
CA GLY A 673 -42.42 -10.77 -1.48
C GLY A 673 -40.94 -10.83 -1.89
N ASP A 674 -40.24 -9.69 -1.95
CA ASP A 674 -38.81 -9.59 -2.28
C ASP A 674 -37.90 -9.51 -1.05
N GLU A 675 -38.39 -9.75 0.18
CA GLU A 675 -37.63 -9.62 1.45
C GLU A 675 -36.45 -10.58 1.54
N ASN A 676 -36.46 -11.68 0.76
CA ASN A 676 -35.33 -12.62 0.69
C ASN A 676 -34.22 -12.20 -0.27
N LYS A 677 -34.37 -11.05 -0.95
CA LYS A 677 -33.36 -10.52 -1.88
C LYS A 677 -32.11 -10.02 -1.13
N THR A 678 -31.03 -9.89 -1.88
CA THR A 678 -29.74 -9.46 -1.32
C THR A 678 -29.70 -7.96 -1.07
N TYR A 679 -30.25 -7.17 -2.01
CA TYR A 679 -30.23 -5.72 -1.97
C TYR A 679 -31.59 -5.19 -1.55
N TRP A 680 -31.58 -4.12 -0.78
CA TRP A 680 -32.75 -3.37 -0.31
C TRP A 680 -33.35 -2.52 -1.41
N THR A 681 -34.41 -1.78 -1.06
CA THR A 681 -35.11 -0.92 -2.02
C THR A 681 -34.18 0.15 -2.63
N PRO A 682 -34.30 0.46 -3.94
CA PRO A 682 -33.60 1.60 -4.54
C PRO A 682 -34.29 2.95 -4.28
N PHE A 683 -35.44 2.97 -3.60
CA PHE A 683 -36.30 4.15 -3.41
C PHE A 683 -36.15 4.73 -2.01
N TYR A 684 -34.95 5.25 -1.68
CA TYR A 684 -34.78 5.91 -0.39
C TYR A 684 -35.53 7.25 -0.36
N THR A 685 -36.24 7.47 0.75
CA THR A 685 -36.90 8.74 1.05
C THR A 685 -36.39 9.37 2.35
N SER A 686 -35.57 8.64 3.11
CA SER A 686 -34.99 9.05 4.39
C SER A 686 -33.48 9.21 4.26
N SER A 687 -32.96 10.40 4.57
CA SER A 687 -31.51 10.62 4.66
C SER A 687 -30.85 9.73 5.72
N THR A 688 -31.53 9.48 6.82
CA THR A 688 -31.05 8.57 7.90
C THR A 688 -30.88 7.15 7.38
N ALA A 689 -31.83 6.65 6.54
CA ALA A 689 -31.71 5.33 5.96
C ALA A 689 -30.53 5.25 4.97
N GLU A 690 -30.35 6.28 4.15
CA GLU A 690 -29.23 6.39 3.21
C GLU A 690 -27.89 6.38 3.96
N ASP A 691 -27.75 7.17 5.02
CA ASP A 691 -26.55 7.22 5.86
C ASP A 691 -26.28 5.87 6.54
N ASN A 692 -27.29 5.26 7.15
CA ASN A 692 -27.14 3.96 7.81
C ASN A 692 -26.75 2.82 6.87
N ILE A 693 -27.07 2.94 5.59
CA ILE A 693 -26.72 1.95 4.56
C ILE A 693 -25.35 2.23 3.95
N ALA A 694 -25.09 3.50 3.61
CA ALA A 694 -23.90 3.91 2.86
C ALA A 694 -22.66 4.02 3.75
N LEU A 695 -22.80 4.55 4.97
CA LEU A 695 -21.67 4.87 5.84
C LEU A 695 -21.24 3.68 6.70
N TYR A 696 -22.18 2.85 7.18
CA TYR A 696 -21.85 1.81 8.14
C TYR A 696 -21.81 0.41 7.48
N PRO A 697 -20.69 -0.32 7.63
CA PRO A 697 -20.69 -1.75 7.33
C PRO A 697 -21.69 -2.46 8.25
N ASN A 698 -22.26 -3.54 7.78
CA ASN A 698 -23.12 -4.40 8.58
C ASN A 698 -22.80 -5.87 8.27
N SER A 699 -23.30 -6.80 9.06
CA SER A 699 -22.97 -8.21 8.91
C SER A 699 -23.30 -8.82 7.53
N ARG A 700 -24.17 -8.17 6.74
CA ARG A 700 -24.52 -8.59 5.37
C ARG A 700 -23.61 -8.00 4.30
N THR A 701 -22.97 -6.85 4.59
CA THR A 701 -22.08 -6.15 3.65
C THR A 701 -20.62 -6.47 3.87
N VAL A 702 -20.33 -7.40 4.79
CA VAL A 702 -18.99 -7.83 5.17
C VAL A 702 -18.83 -9.31 4.83
N GLY A 703 -17.68 -9.67 4.31
CA GLY A 703 -17.33 -11.05 3.98
C GLY A 703 -15.88 -11.38 4.26
N LYS A 704 -15.53 -12.67 4.14
CA LYS A 704 -14.16 -13.14 4.32
C LYS A 704 -13.23 -12.58 3.25
N SER A 705 -12.00 -12.26 3.64
CA SER A 705 -10.92 -11.84 2.76
C SER A 705 -9.91 -12.95 2.46
N ASP A 706 -10.30 -14.20 2.68
CA ASP A 706 -9.46 -15.38 2.49
C ASP A 706 -9.10 -15.58 1.02
N TYR A 707 -7.84 -15.86 0.72
CA TYR A 707 -7.44 -16.25 -0.63
C TYR A 707 -6.16 -17.09 -0.67
N LEU A 708 -6.02 -17.86 -1.75
CA LEU A 708 -4.80 -18.54 -2.17
C LEU A 708 -4.39 -17.99 -3.54
N ARG A 709 -3.15 -17.55 -3.67
CA ARG A 709 -2.61 -16.98 -4.89
C ARG A 709 -1.41 -17.77 -5.40
N LEU A 710 -1.42 -18.14 -6.67
CA LEU A 710 -0.21 -18.57 -7.35
C LEU A 710 0.58 -17.32 -7.77
N SER A 711 1.54 -16.94 -6.93
CA SER A 711 2.27 -15.68 -7.03
C SER A 711 3.26 -15.68 -8.19
N MET A 712 3.95 -16.80 -8.41
CA MET A 712 4.97 -16.91 -9.43
C MET A 712 5.11 -18.36 -9.92
N VAL A 713 5.32 -18.49 -11.22
CA VAL A 713 5.89 -19.69 -11.87
C VAL A 713 7.07 -19.22 -12.71
N SER A 714 8.24 -19.84 -12.53
CA SER A 714 9.46 -19.52 -13.25
C SER A 714 10.06 -20.79 -13.82
N MET A 715 10.50 -20.73 -15.06
CA MET A 715 11.24 -21.77 -15.76
C MET A 715 12.50 -21.18 -16.35
N ARG A 716 13.65 -21.78 -16.09
CA ARG A 716 14.94 -21.31 -16.58
C ARG A 716 15.72 -22.47 -17.17
N TYR A 717 16.37 -22.22 -18.29
CA TYR A 717 17.25 -23.18 -18.92
C TYR A 717 18.61 -22.55 -19.13
N ARG A 718 19.64 -23.16 -18.57
CA ARG A 718 21.03 -22.78 -18.75
C ARG A 718 21.59 -23.51 -19.99
N LEU A 719 22.04 -22.76 -20.98
CA LEU A 719 22.64 -23.34 -22.17
C LEU A 719 23.96 -24.07 -21.81
N PRO A 720 24.12 -25.35 -22.25
CA PRO A 720 25.36 -26.06 -22.01
C PRO A 720 26.56 -25.33 -22.64
N ALA A 721 27.68 -25.27 -21.91
CA ALA A 721 28.89 -24.55 -22.33
C ALA A 721 29.39 -24.99 -23.75
N ALA A 722 29.32 -26.29 -24.02
CA ALA A 722 29.74 -26.83 -25.34
C ALA A 722 28.88 -26.29 -26.50
N THR A 723 27.57 -26.09 -26.30
CA THR A 723 26.68 -25.50 -27.31
C THR A 723 26.90 -23.99 -27.40
N LEU A 724 27.06 -23.32 -26.26
CA LEU A 724 27.23 -21.89 -26.17
C LEU A 724 28.51 -21.44 -26.87
N HIS A 725 29.66 -22.13 -26.64
CA HIS A 725 30.94 -21.79 -27.26
C HIS A 725 30.95 -22.00 -28.80
N LYS A 726 30.11 -22.89 -29.32
CA LYS A 726 29.96 -23.05 -30.79
C LYS A 726 29.22 -21.87 -31.42
N ILE A 727 28.26 -21.26 -30.70
CA ILE A 727 27.39 -20.19 -31.26
C ILE A 727 27.99 -18.80 -30.91
N LEU A 728 28.45 -18.62 -29.68
CA LEU A 728 28.94 -17.37 -29.12
C LEU A 728 30.20 -17.64 -28.26
N PRO A 729 31.37 -17.79 -28.89
CA PRO A 729 32.60 -18.24 -28.22
C PRO A 729 33.12 -17.28 -27.15
N PHE A 730 32.70 -16.03 -27.17
CA PHE A 730 33.05 -15.02 -26.16
C PHE A 730 32.17 -15.08 -24.88
N MET A 731 31.06 -15.83 -24.92
CA MET A 731 30.16 -15.97 -23.77
C MET A 731 30.57 -17.13 -22.87
N GLN A 732 30.66 -16.88 -21.54
CA GLN A 732 30.95 -17.92 -20.56
C GLN A 732 29.70 -18.69 -20.14
N TYR A 733 28.55 -18.02 -20.06
CA TYR A 733 27.26 -18.65 -19.76
C TYR A 733 26.09 -17.86 -20.37
N ALA A 734 25.02 -18.54 -20.66
CA ALA A 734 23.76 -17.94 -21.06
C ALA A 734 22.60 -18.71 -20.43
N THR A 735 21.59 -18.01 -20.01
CA THR A 735 20.35 -18.57 -19.43
C THR A 735 19.15 -17.92 -20.12
N VAL A 736 18.20 -18.74 -20.54
CA VAL A 736 16.90 -18.29 -21.07
C VAL A 736 15.83 -18.72 -20.09
N GLY A 737 14.87 -17.85 -19.79
CA GLY A 737 13.82 -18.13 -18.82
C GLY A 737 12.47 -17.56 -19.23
N PHE A 738 11.45 -18.17 -18.67
CA PHE A 738 10.07 -17.71 -18.71
C PHE A 738 9.57 -17.55 -17.29
N GLN A 739 8.86 -16.46 -17.04
CA GLN A 739 8.23 -16.20 -15.74
C GLN A 739 6.81 -15.68 -15.94
N ALA A 740 5.89 -16.22 -15.15
CA ALA A 740 4.53 -15.72 -15.06
C ALA A 740 4.19 -15.44 -13.60
N SER A 741 3.48 -14.35 -13.33
CA SER A 741 3.13 -13.91 -11.97
C SER A 741 1.63 -13.67 -11.85
N ASN A 742 1.09 -13.95 -10.64
CA ASN A 742 -0.32 -13.75 -10.30
C ASN A 742 -1.28 -14.47 -11.27
N LEU A 743 -1.02 -15.74 -11.53
CA LEU A 743 -1.78 -16.54 -12.49
C LEU A 743 -3.22 -16.81 -12.02
N PHE A 744 -3.43 -16.97 -10.71
CA PHE A 744 -4.75 -17.01 -10.09
C PHE A 744 -4.71 -16.52 -8.63
N THR A 745 -5.87 -16.11 -8.16
CA THR A 745 -6.14 -15.75 -6.76
C THR A 745 -7.50 -16.29 -6.37
#